data_2f65f876e4b024a28df2fd180ff7953e
#
_entry.id   2f65f876e4b024a28df2fd180ff7953e
#
_cell.length_a   1.000
_cell.length_b   1.000
_cell.length_c   1.000
_cell.angle_alpha   90.00
_cell.angle_beta   90.00
_cell.angle_gamma   90.00
#
_symmetry.space_group_name_H-M   'P 1'
#
loop_
_entity.id
_entity.type
_entity.pdbx_description
1 polymer ?
#
loop_
_entity_poly.entity_id
_entity_poly.type
_entity_poly.pdbx_seq_one_letter_code
_entity_poly.pdbx_strand_id
1 'polypeptide(L)'
;MKSKTPAALAVLSLISPWGLAQTAPPANAPVQDMGRVEIKSNRDNTMEERRQSTAAKIVIGREELDKQGDGTLGEVLKRLPGVTIQGAPGRGGAIRMRGLGGGYTQILLDGQRVPPGFSVESLTPEMVEKVEIMRAPTAETGARAIAGTINIILREGQRANPDDLKFGSAFENGHRSEGLNWVHNLKSEALNGTLTVSAMNSWRPEDATTLTDASVDAEGRMPALSSQRERHTVSLGHRQGMNANARLMWRGEQGKALILMPFMVYSEFSSAGRIDLTENKSINGIQQPVAVDAANTTNNSRFVLTRLNGQWNQRFSADDRFEFKFGLGESHFKNRFNLFALGSTGLFNTLEESQSYKDLSQSWNGKLTHVAANGHQYVSGLELEGVRRTEESIAEVSDEAGNMRARTQRWAIYTQDEWTINPNWSAHAGIRYESILTEGNNEEGEKRNKSGVLTPLLHAVWKPVAESRDQVRMSLTRSYKTPTLLNLVARTALSREANSPTRPDRIGNPGLKPELATGIDIAVERYLAEGGVLSANVFRRNISDLIRYVTSERYDTVWAPGQRRFVSSPQNVGDAITQGLELEAKFRLNQVWSDAPAVDVRSNLSFFGSKVLDVMGPNNRLDQQPNMTANFGGDYRIRAIPLTLGGNVNMNPDYTTRRTEQQWAYQGSKRVVDVYGLWRFSPATALRVTVSNLTPREYLTGTTHIGNGFSETANTNTRNWQNVQVRLEMKI
;
A
#
# COMPACT_ATOMS: atom_id res chain seq x y z
N MET A 1 23.68 -39.60 21.39
CA MET A 1 23.91 -39.07 22.75
C MET A 1 24.89 -37.94 22.65
N LYS A 2 24.45 -36.72 22.76
CA LYS A 2 25.06 -35.54 23.41
C LYS A 2 24.21 -34.33 23.08
N SER A 3 23.42 -33.95 24.07
CA SER A 3 22.58 -32.75 24.13
C SER A 3 23.46 -31.50 24.16
N LYS A 4 23.07 -30.46 23.42
CA LYS A 4 23.52 -29.09 23.65
C LYS A 4 22.31 -28.20 23.79
N THR A 5 22.02 -27.85 25.01
CA THR A 5 21.09 -26.81 25.47
C THR A 5 21.59 -25.43 25.04
N PRO A 6 20.72 -24.50 24.61
CA PRO A 6 21.14 -23.11 24.39
C PRO A 6 21.04 -22.34 25.73
N ALA A 7 22.10 -21.62 26.05
CA ALA A 7 22.14 -20.62 27.07
C ALA A 7 21.38 -19.35 26.63
N ALA A 8 20.29 -19.08 27.32
CA ALA A 8 19.59 -17.80 27.26
C ALA A 8 18.95 -17.57 28.64
N LEU A 9 19.67 -16.91 29.52
CA LEU A 9 19.13 -16.17 30.69
C LEU A 9 20.28 -15.67 31.54
N ALA A 10 20.73 -14.46 31.31
CA ALA A 10 21.49 -13.71 32.28
C ALA A 10 21.56 -12.23 31.88
N VAL A 11 20.50 -11.47 32.06
CA VAL A 11 20.54 -10.01 32.30
C VAL A 11 19.30 -9.65 33.11
N LEU A 12 19.35 -9.89 34.43
CA LEU A 12 18.40 -9.35 35.40
C LEU A 12 18.98 -9.52 36.80
N SER A 13 19.96 -8.70 37.10
CA SER A 13 20.36 -8.45 38.51
C SER A 13 21.32 -7.28 38.59
N LEU A 14 20.79 -6.07 38.75
CA LEU A 14 21.46 -4.90 39.33
C LEU A 14 20.42 -3.77 39.47
N ILE A 15 19.58 -3.86 40.51
CA ILE A 15 18.95 -2.68 41.13
C ILE A 15 18.94 -2.95 42.65
N SER A 16 19.86 -2.35 43.37
CA SER A 16 19.83 -2.22 44.85
C SER A 16 19.02 -0.98 45.23
N PRO A 17 18.22 -1.06 46.31
CA PRO A 17 17.39 0.07 46.73
C PRO A 17 18.18 1.03 47.61
N TRP A 18 18.15 2.30 47.24
CA TRP A 18 18.57 3.38 48.14
C TRP A 18 17.35 4.01 48.78
N GLY A 19 17.45 4.13 50.12
CA GLY A 19 16.37 4.52 50.99
C GLY A 19 15.98 6.01 50.87
N LEU A 20 14.72 6.23 51.14
CA LEU A 20 14.04 7.52 51.10
C LEU A 20 14.10 8.21 52.47
N ALA A 21 14.50 9.48 52.48
CA ALA A 21 14.11 10.43 53.51
C ALA A 21 12.94 11.26 52.97
N GLN A 22 11.77 11.19 53.63
CA GLN A 22 10.62 12.04 53.36
C GLN A 22 10.84 13.43 53.92
N THR A 23 10.72 14.45 53.07
CA THR A 23 10.45 15.85 53.51
C THR A 23 9.12 16.29 52.92
N ALA A 24 8.26 16.84 53.74
CA ALA A 24 6.94 17.34 53.39
C ALA A 24 6.99 18.54 52.41
N PRO A 25 6.01 18.69 51.54
CA PRO A 25 6.00 19.75 50.53
C PRO A 25 5.49 21.09 51.11
N PRO A 26 5.98 22.23 50.61
CA PRO A 26 5.39 23.54 50.87
C PRO A 26 4.11 23.72 50.04
N ALA A 27 3.12 24.37 50.66
CA ALA A 27 1.85 24.69 50.10
C ALA A 27 1.95 25.80 49.02
N ASN A 28 1.08 25.67 47.99
CA ASN A 28 0.66 26.71 47.03
C ASN A 28 1.68 27.14 45.94
N ALA A 29 1.70 26.35 44.85
CA ALA A 29 1.86 26.89 43.50
C ALA A 29 0.56 26.66 42.72
N PRO A 30 0.13 27.60 41.87
CA PRO A 30 -1.10 27.42 41.10
C PRO A 30 -0.92 26.22 40.13
N VAL A 31 -1.81 25.24 40.26
CA VAL A 31 -1.94 24.14 39.32
C VAL A 31 -2.31 24.75 37.97
N GLN A 32 -1.37 24.81 37.04
CA GLN A 32 -1.73 25.00 35.63
C GLN A 32 -2.63 23.84 35.25
N ASP A 33 -3.88 24.16 35.00
CA ASP A 33 -4.91 23.28 34.47
C ASP A 33 -4.43 22.79 33.08
N MET A 34 -3.80 21.62 33.05
CA MET A 34 -3.46 20.92 31.82
C MET A 34 -4.79 20.49 31.20
N GLY A 35 -5.32 21.36 30.36
CA GLY A 35 -6.59 21.39 29.70
C GLY A 35 -7.29 20.04 29.63
N ARG A 36 -8.43 19.96 30.29
CA ARG A 36 -9.46 18.97 30.07
C ARG A 36 -9.65 18.84 28.56
N VAL A 37 -9.26 17.69 27.98
CA VAL A 37 -9.57 17.38 26.58
C VAL A 37 -11.09 17.25 26.52
N GLU A 38 -11.79 18.37 26.30
CA GLU A 38 -13.17 18.34 25.85
C GLU A 38 -13.19 17.70 24.48
N ILE A 39 -13.83 16.54 24.38
CA ILE A 39 -14.13 15.89 23.09
C ILE A 39 -15.20 16.77 22.40
N LYS A 40 -14.73 17.82 21.75
CA LYS A 40 -15.51 18.57 20.78
C LYS A 40 -15.58 17.73 19.51
N SER A 41 -16.69 17.78 18.81
CA SER A 41 -17.07 16.95 17.67
C SER A 41 -15.91 16.47 16.78
N ASN A 42 -15.93 15.22 16.31
CA ASN A 42 -14.87 14.53 15.55
C ASN A 42 -14.20 15.34 14.40
N ARG A 43 -14.84 16.36 13.85
CA ARG A 43 -14.25 17.21 12.81
C ARG A 43 -13.10 18.10 13.31
N ASP A 44 -13.25 18.66 14.48
CA ASP A 44 -12.24 19.58 15.04
C ASP A 44 -10.99 18.82 15.49
N ASN A 45 -11.14 17.55 15.88
CA ASN A 45 -10.04 16.75 16.42
C ASN A 45 -9.03 16.31 15.35
N THR A 46 -9.47 15.90 14.15
CA THR A 46 -8.56 15.42 13.10
C THR A 46 -7.70 16.53 12.47
N MET A 47 -8.30 17.73 12.32
CA MET A 47 -7.57 18.90 11.83
C MET A 47 -6.60 19.44 12.89
N GLU A 48 -6.98 19.39 14.15
CA GLU A 48 -6.10 19.78 15.25
C GLU A 48 -4.94 18.79 15.41
N GLU A 49 -5.22 17.49 15.30
CA GLU A 49 -4.17 16.44 15.29
C GLU A 49 -3.18 16.64 14.14
N ARG A 50 -3.67 16.99 12.94
CA ARG A 50 -2.83 17.35 11.80
C ARG A 50 -1.99 18.59 12.13
N ARG A 51 -2.60 19.62 12.68
CA ARG A 51 -1.94 20.89 12.99
C ARG A 51 -0.87 20.77 14.08
N GLN A 52 -1.09 19.95 15.09
CA GLN A 52 -0.18 19.75 16.23
C GLN A 52 1.01 18.87 15.89
N SER A 53 0.90 18.00 14.89
CA SER A 53 2.02 17.11 14.52
C SER A 53 3.19 17.90 13.94
N THR A 54 4.41 17.73 14.44
CA THR A 54 5.61 18.39 13.88
C THR A 54 6.02 17.76 12.56
N ALA A 55 5.93 16.44 12.41
CA ALA A 55 6.09 15.76 11.13
C ALA A 55 4.86 15.96 10.23
N ALA A 56 5.05 16.15 8.91
CA ALA A 56 3.98 16.40 7.96
C ALA A 56 3.02 15.19 7.87
N LYS A 57 1.79 15.36 8.38
CA LYS A 57 0.75 14.33 8.47
C LYS A 57 -0.60 14.88 7.98
N ILE A 58 -1.35 14.05 7.22
CA ILE A 58 -2.77 14.28 6.90
C ILE A 58 -3.58 13.25 7.68
N VAL A 59 -4.68 13.67 8.29
CA VAL A 59 -5.57 12.79 9.04
C VAL A 59 -6.97 12.85 8.43
N ILE A 60 -7.48 11.68 8.03
CA ILE A 60 -8.81 11.48 7.47
C ILE A 60 -9.63 10.72 8.51
N GLY A 61 -10.60 11.38 9.12
CA GLY A 61 -11.41 10.79 10.18
C GLY A 61 -12.64 10.06 9.68
N ARG A 62 -13.36 9.44 10.63
CA ARG A 62 -14.53 8.61 10.40
C ARG A 62 -15.60 9.30 9.55
N GLU A 63 -15.95 10.56 9.86
CA GLU A 63 -16.99 11.30 9.12
C GLU A 63 -16.67 11.44 7.63
N GLU A 64 -15.40 11.65 7.29
CA GLU A 64 -14.95 11.76 5.91
C GLU A 64 -14.94 10.42 5.19
N LEU A 65 -14.53 9.36 5.89
CA LEU A 65 -14.59 7.98 5.38
C LEU A 65 -16.03 7.56 5.08
N ASP A 66 -16.98 7.88 5.96
CA ASP A 66 -18.40 7.57 5.77
C ASP A 66 -19.04 8.31 4.58
N LYS A 67 -18.61 9.55 4.32
CA LYS A 67 -19.10 10.31 3.15
C LYS A 67 -18.70 9.67 1.83
N GLN A 68 -17.54 9.07 1.78
CA GLN A 68 -17.01 8.49 0.52
C GLN A 68 -17.70 7.19 0.12
N GLY A 69 -18.23 6.43 1.08
CA GLY A 69 -19.24 5.41 0.87
C GLY A 69 -18.93 4.23 -0.04
N ASP A 70 -17.65 3.95 -0.32
CA ASP A 70 -17.24 2.89 -1.25
C ASP A 70 -17.24 1.48 -0.63
N GLY A 71 -17.22 0.46 -1.48
CA GLY A 71 -17.21 -0.93 -1.06
C GLY A 71 -15.91 -1.39 -0.41
N THR A 72 -14.76 -0.81 -0.78
CA THR A 72 -13.44 -1.17 -0.25
C THR A 72 -12.68 0.07 0.23
N LEU A 73 -11.78 -0.15 1.19
CA LEU A 73 -10.93 0.94 1.68
C LEU A 73 -9.98 1.45 0.57
N GLY A 74 -9.54 0.58 -0.33
CA GLY A 74 -8.69 0.98 -1.47
C GLY A 74 -9.34 2.06 -2.32
N GLU A 75 -10.63 1.92 -2.63
CA GLU A 75 -11.39 2.92 -3.40
C GLU A 75 -11.47 4.27 -2.68
N VAL A 76 -11.57 4.26 -1.35
CA VAL A 76 -11.51 5.48 -0.53
C VAL A 76 -10.13 6.13 -0.60
N LEU A 77 -9.08 5.32 -0.44
CA LEU A 77 -7.70 5.82 -0.39
C LEU A 77 -7.25 6.48 -1.70
N LYS A 78 -7.75 6.03 -2.88
CA LYS A 78 -7.41 6.66 -4.17
C LYS A 78 -7.83 8.13 -4.29
N ARG A 79 -8.77 8.59 -3.46
CA ARG A 79 -9.26 9.97 -3.44
C ARG A 79 -8.46 10.87 -2.51
N LEU A 80 -7.51 10.30 -1.76
CA LEU A 80 -6.70 11.04 -0.81
C LEU A 80 -5.52 11.76 -1.48
N PRO A 81 -5.02 12.85 -0.89
CA PRO A 81 -3.92 13.65 -1.44
C PRO A 81 -2.67 12.82 -1.70
N GLY A 82 -2.15 12.87 -2.93
CA GLY A 82 -0.92 12.19 -3.32
C GLY A 82 -1.01 10.67 -3.39
N VAL A 83 -2.22 10.09 -3.24
CA VAL A 83 -2.45 8.64 -3.30
C VAL A 83 -2.98 8.23 -4.68
N THR A 84 -2.45 7.15 -5.23
CA THR A 84 -2.89 6.54 -6.49
C THR A 84 -3.00 5.03 -6.35
N ILE A 85 -3.79 4.39 -7.21
CA ILE A 85 -3.88 2.92 -7.31
C ILE A 85 -3.33 2.48 -8.66
N GLN A 86 -2.53 1.41 -8.64
CA GLN A 86 -1.99 0.79 -9.85
C GLN A 86 -3.07 0.04 -10.63
N GLY A 87 -2.83 -0.11 -11.95
CA GLY A 87 -3.66 -0.94 -12.84
C GLY A 87 -4.87 -0.21 -13.39
N ALA A 88 -5.72 -0.96 -14.08
CA ALA A 88 -6.93 -0.44 -14.71
C ALA A 88 -7.96 0.04 -13.67
N PRO A 89 -8.83 1.01 -14.04
CA PRO A 89 -9.91 1.47 -13.16
C PRO A 89 -10.81 0.32 -12.67
N GLY A 90 -11.21 0.36 -11.39
CA GLY A 90 -12.10 -0.64 -10.80
C GLY A 90 -11.49 -2.04 -10.57
N ARG A 91 -10.21 -2.24 -10.90
CA ARG A 91 -9.56 -3.55 -10.80
C ARG A 91 -8.80 -3.80 -9.49
N GLY A 92 -8.80 -2.83 -8.59
CA GLY A 92 -7.95 -2.84 -7.41
C GLY A 92 -6.47 -2.72 -7.78
N GLY A 93 -5.58 -2.75 -6.79
CA GLY A 93 -4.15 -2.71 -7.05
C GLY A 93 -3.35 -2.15 -5.90
N ALA A 94 -2.02 -2.10 -6.05
CA ALA A 94 -1.15 -1.55 -5.05
C ALA A 94 -1.40 -0.05 -4.85
N ILE A 95 -1.58 0.33 -3.58
CA ILE A 95 -1.71 1.73 -3.19
C ILE A 95 -0.32 2.36 -3.21
N ARG A 96 -0.23 3.56 -3.75
CA ARG A 96 1.01 4.29 -3.97
C ARG A 96 0.88 5.73 -3.52
N MET A 97 1.95 6.25 -2.99
CA MET A 97 2.10 7.68 -2.72
C MET A 97 3.07 8.29 -3.74
N ARG A 98 2.85 9.58 -4.09
CA ARG A 98 3.71 10.34 -5.00
C ARG A 98 3.93 9.69 -6.38
N GLY A 99 2.99 8.83 -6.78
CA GLY A 99 3.08 8.08 -8.02
C GLY A 99 4.20 7.03 -8.07
N LEU A 100 4.97 6.82 -6.98
CA LEU A 100 6.08 5.89 -6.96
C LEU A 100 5.60 4.44 -6.95
N GLY A 101 6.35 3.54 -7.58
CA GLY A 101 6.03 2.15 -7.79
C GLY A 101 5.86 1.31 -6.53
N GLY A 102 5.70 0.00 -6.68
CA GLY A 102 5.53 -0.93 -5.55
C GLY A 102 6.68 -0.91 -4.55
N GLY A 103 6.35 -0.97 -3.25
CA GLY A 103 7.32 -1.01 -2.15
C GLY A 103 7.84 0.36 -1.68
N TYR A 104 7.47 1.47 -2.36
CA TYR A 104 7.84 2.82 -1.93
C TYR A 104 6.87 3.42 -0.91
N THR A 105 5.68 2.87 -0.77
CA THR A 105 4.68 3.25 0.23
C THR A 105 4.60 2.17 1.30
N GLN A 106 4.71 2.55 2.55
CA GLN A 106 4.49 1.65 3.69
C GLN A 106 3.01 1.68 4.09
N ILE A 107 2.43 0.52 4.34
CA ILE A 107 1.10 0.38 4.92
C ILE A 107 1.24 -0.16 6.34
N LEU A 108 0.62 0.53 7.30
CA LEU A 108 0.52 0.11 8.69
C LEU A 108 -0.95 -0.10 9.07
N LEU A 109 -1.18 -1.04 9.97
CA LEU A 109 -2.46 -1.28 10.62
C LEU A 109 -2.25 -1.10 12.14
N ASP A 110 -2.90 -0.11 12.75
CA ASP A 110 -2.70 0.30 14.14
C ASP A 110 -1.22 0.54 14.51
N GLY A 111 -0.47 1.14 13.57
CA GLY A 111 0.96 1.42 13.71
C GLY A 111 1.87 0.20 13.53
N GLN A 112 1.34 -0.98 13.21
CA GLN A 112 2.12 -2.18 12.93
C GLN A 112 2.10 -2.51 11.43
N ARG A 113 3.19 -3.07 10.93
CA ARG A 113 3.25 -3.48 9.51
C ARG A 113 2.24 -4.58 9.23
N VAL A 114 1.59 -4.43 8.08
CA VAL A 114 0.73 -5.50 7.56
C VAL A 114 1.56 -6.72 7.16
N PRO A 115 1.04 -7.95 7.39
CA PRO A 115 1.75 -9.17 7.03
C PRO A 115 1.84 -9.35 5.51
N PRO A 116 2.77 -10.18 5.01
CA PRO A 116 2.84 -10.54 3.61
C PRO A 116 1.49 -11.07 3.09
N GLY A 117 1.15 -10.71 1.84
CA GLY A 117 -0.11 -11.13 1.22
C GLY A 117 -1.35 -10.33 1.63
N PHE A 118 -1.27 -9.47 2.64
CA PHE A 118 -2.36 -8.59 3.01
C PHE A 118 -2.69 -7.59 1.90
N SER A 119 -3.96 -7.48 1.56
CA SER A 119 -4.48 -6.47 0.64
C SER A 119 -5.36 -5.47 1.38
N VAL A 120 -5.15 -4.17 1.16
CA VAL A 120 -6.02 -3.12 1.70
C VAL A 120 -7.45 -3.23 1.17
N GLU A 121 -7.63 -3.84 0.01
CA GLU A 121 -8.94 -4.18 -0.56
C GLU A 121 -9.74 -5.18 0.29
N SER A 122 -9.07 -5.88 1.20
CA SER A 122 -9.75 -6.77 2.16
C SER A 122 -10.39 -6.01 3.33
N LEU A 123 -10.06 -4.72 3.52
CA LEU A 123 -10.68 -3.87 4.53
C LEU A 123 -11.87 -3.12 3.94
N THR A 124 -12.93 -3.02 4.72
CA THR A 124 -14.03 -2.10 4.42
C THR A 124 -13.84 -0.78 5.17
N PRO A 125 -14.34 0.34 4.64
CA PRO A 125 -14.26 1.64 5.32
C PRO A 125 -14.83 1.61 6.75
N GLU A 126 -15.82 0.74 6.99
CA GLU A 126 -16.49 0.57 8.28
C GLU A 126 -15.59 0.03 9.38
N MET A 127 -14.54 -0.72 9.02
CA MET A 127 -13.54 -1.22 9.96
C MET A 127 -12.60 -0.13 10.47
N VAL A 128 -12.57 1.04 9.81
CA VAL A 128 -11.53 2.07 10.00
C VAL A 128 -12.07 3.25 10.77
N GLU A 129 -11.38 3.69 11.81
CA GLU A 129 -11.64 4.92 12.56
C GLU A 129 -11.07 6.14 11.85
N LYS A 130 -9.81 6.04 11.45
CA LYS A 130 -9.09 7.08 10.70
C LYS A 130 -7.96 6.52 9.87
N VAL A 131 -7.55 7.29 8.87
CA VAL A 131 -6.35 7.04 8.07
C VAL A 131 -5.39 8.21 8.26
N GLU A 132 -4.15 7.90 8.58
CA GLU A 132 -3.06 8.86 8.71
C GLU A 132 -2.10 8.70 7.53
N ILE A 133 -1.90 9.77 6.76
CA ILE A 133 -0.95 9.82 5.65
C ILE A 133 0.27 10.62 6.11
N MET A 134 1.36 9.92 6.36
CA MET A 134 2.63 10.52 6.79
C MET A 134 3.53 10.72 5.58
N ARG A 135 3.74 11.98 5.21
CA ARG A 135 4.60 12.39 4.07
C ARG A 135 6.08 12.34 4.40
N ALA A 136 6.41 12.45 5.67
CA ALA A 136 7.77 12.34 6.20
C ALA A 136 7.79 11.34 7.37
N PRO A 137 8.79 10.44 7.45
CA PRO A 137 8.90 9.48 8.54
C PRO A 137 9.32 10.14 9.86
N THR A 138 8.99 9.50 10.98
CA THR A 138 9.59 9.77 12.29
C THR A 138 10.46 8.58 12.70
N ALA A 139 11.30 8.72 13.72
CA ALA A 139 12.12 7.60 14.19
C ALA A 139 11.25 6.46 14.75
N GLU A 140 10.12 6.81 15.36
CA GLU A 140 9.11 5.87 15.86
C GLU A 140 8.39 5.12 14.73
N THR A 141 7.91 5.81 13.68
CA THR A 141 7.17 5.17 12.59
C THR A 141 8.05 4.38 11.63
N GLY A 142 9.36 4.61 11.71
CA GLY A 142 10.35 4.02 10.83
C GLY A 142 10.40 4.69 9.46
N ALA A 143 11.53 4.53 8.78
CA ALA A 143 11.86 5.23 7.53
C ALA A 143 11.89 4.31 6.31
N ARG A 144 11.12 3.21 6.32
CA ARG A 144 11.09 2.18 5.26
C ARG A 144 10.33 2.58 4.00
N ALA A 145 9.85 3.80 3.93
CA ALA A 145 9.04 4.27 2.82
C ALA A 145 9.60 5.58 2.27
N ILE A 146 10.15 5.52 1.06
CA ILE A 146 10.67 6.71 0.36
C ILE A 146 9.54 7.67 -0.04
N ALA A 147 8.36 7.12 -0.39
CA ALA A 147 7.19 7.92 -0.79
C ALA A 147 6.38 8.42 0.40
N GLY A 148 6.31 7.65 1.49
CA GLY A 148 5.53 7.96 2.68
C GLY A 148 4.84 6.73 3.27
N THR A 149 4.14 6.92 4.38
CA THR A 149 3.46 5.85 5.13
C THR A 149 1.98 6.15 5.23
N ILE A 150 1.15 5.15 5.02
CA ILE A 150 -0.30 5.18 5.27
C ILE A 150 -0.56 4.28 6.47
N ASN A 151 -1.02 4.86 7.58
CA ASN A 151 -1.38 4.15 8.79
C ASN A 151 -2.91 4.09 8.90
N ILE A 152 -3.45 2.89 8.89
CA ILE A 152 -4.89 2.62 8.99
C ILE A 152 -5.16 2.28 10.45
N ILE A 153 -5.95 3.11 11.12
CA ILE A 153 -6.37 2.90 12.51
C ILE A 153 -7.74 2.26 12.50
N LEU A 154 -7.84 1.07 13.08
CA LEU A 154 -9.11 0.35 13.20
C LEU A 154 -10.04 1.00 14.21
N ARG A 155 -11.35 0.79 14.01
CA ARG A 155 -12.40 1.40 14.80
C ARG A 155 -12.28 1.07 16.28
N GLU A 156 -12.46 2.09 17.12
CA GLU A 156 -12.53 1.97 18.58
C GLU A 156 -13.99 1.93 19.03
N GLY A 157 -14.30 1.03 19.97
CA GLY A 157 -15.64 0.97 20.59
C GLY A 157 -15.92 2.24 21.40
N GLN A 158 -16.94 2.96 21.01
CA GLN A 158 -17.43 4.11 21.78
C GLN A 158 -18.69 3.71 22.58
N ARG A 159 -18.75 4.11 23.86
CA ARG A 159 -19.83 3.70 24.78
C ARG A 159 -21.25 4.04 24.32
N ALA A 160 -21.43 4.98 23.40
CA ALA A 160 -22.72 5.52 23.00
C ALA A 160 -23.18 5.15 21.59
N ASN A 161 -22.38 4.42 20.80
CA ASN A 161 -22.73 4.13 19.42
C ASN A 161 -23.65 2.90 19.30
N PRO A 162 -24.74 2.98 18.51
CA PRO A 162 -25.51 1.83 18.10
C PRO A 162 -24.65 0.92 17.19
N ASP A 163 -25.11 -0.31 17.01
CA ASP A 163 -24.51 -1.20 16.01
C ASP A 163 -24.78 -0.68 14.61
N ASP A 164 -23.85 -0.93 13.69
CA ASP A 164 -24.02 -0.58 12.28
C ASP A 164 -24.20 -1.86 11.45
N LEU A 165 -25.24 -1.90 10.64
CA LEU A 165 -25.47 -2.97 9.67
C LEU A 165 -25.62 -2.36 8.27
N LYS A 166 -24.82 -2.85 7.32
CA LYS A 166 -24.85 -2.39 5.92
C LYS A 166 -24.95 -3.59 4.99
N PHE A 167 -25.89 -3.51 4.08
CA PHE A 167 -26.07 -4.50 3.00
C PHE A 167 -26.02 -3.79 1.67
N GLY A 168 -25.24 -4.31 0.73
CA GLY A 168 -25.05 -3.74 -0.60
C GLY A 168 -25.12 -4.75 -1.72
N SER A 169 -25.60 -4.31 -2.87
CA SER A 169 -25.55 -5.04 -4.13
C SER A 169 -24.95 -4.15 -5.20
N ALA A 170 -24.02 -4.68 -6.01
CA ALA A 170 -23.35 -3.97 -7.09
C ALA A 170 -23.53 -4.73 -8.41
N PHE A 171 -23.63 -3.98 -9.50
CA PHE A 171 -23.85 -4.50 -10.85
C PHE A 171 -22.75 -3.97 -11.78
N GLU A 172 -22.03 -4.89 -12.42
CA GLU A 172 -20.98 -4.59 -13.40
C GLU A 172 -21.09 -5.56 -14.59
N ASN A 173 -21.23 -5.05 -15.80
CA ASN A 173 -21.31 -5.85 -17.04
C ASN A 173 -22.24 -7.08 -16.93
N GLY A 174 -23.46 -6.89 -16.42
CA GLY A 174 -24.46 -7.96 -16.28
C GLY A 174 -24.26 -8.89 -15.09
N HIS A 175 -23.19 -8.73 -14.29
CA HIS A 175 -22.91 -9.55 -13.12
C HIS A 175 -23.26 -8.81 -11.83
N ARG A 176 -23.84 -9.54 -10.86
CA ARG A 176 -24.25 -9.00 -9.57
C ARG A 176 -23.31 -9.46 -8.47
N SER A 177 -22.86 -8.52 -7.67
CA SER A 177 -22.02 -8.73 -6.48
C SER A 177 -22.77 -8.28 -5.22
N GLU A 178 -22.57 -8.94 -4.08
CA GLU A 178 -23.18 -8.60 -2.81
C GLU A 178 -22.14 -8.39 -1.72
N GLY A 179 -22.48 -7.57 -0.74
CA GLY A 179 -21.67 -7.33 0.45
C GLY A 179 -22.51 -7.08 1.67
N LEU A 180 -22.08 -7.64 2.79
CA LEU A 180 -22.64 -7.44 4.12
C LEU A 180 -21.54 -6.94 5.04
N ASN A 181 -21.84 -5.93 5.86
CA ASN A 181 -20.98 -5.48 6.92
C ASN A 181 -21.79 -5.26 8.20
N TRP A 182 -21.30 -5.82 9.30
CA TRP A 182 -21.88 -5.65 10.62
C TRP A 182 -20.80 -5.23 11.62
N VAL A 183 -21.05 -4.14 12.34
CA VAL A 183 -20.19 -3.62 13.41
C VAL A 183 -20.99 -3.67 14.71
N HIS A 184 -20.53 -4.46 15.65
CA HIS A 184 -21.12 -4.60 16.98
C HIS A 184 -20.24 -3.93 18.03
N ASN A 185 -20.85 -3.08 18.86
CA ASN A 185 -20.16 -2.37 19.93
C ASN A 185 -20.30 -3.10 21.26
N LEU A 186 -19.19 -3.63 21.77
CA LEU A 186 -19.11 -4.34 23.05
C LEU A 186 -18.98 -3.32 24.20
N LYS A 187 -19.82 -3.45 25.20
CA LYS A 187 -19.91 -2.50 26.33
C LYS A 187 -20.02 -3.24 27.65
N SER A 188 -19.04 -3.03 28.53
CA SER A 188 -19.14 -3.37 29.94
C SER A 188 -18.35 -2.38 30.78
N GLU A 189 -18.38 -2.47 32.10
CA GLU A 189 -17.62 -1.59 32.98
C GLU A 189 -16.11 -1.70 32.76
N ALA A 190 -15.60 -2.92 32.58
CA ALA A 190 -14.18 -3.22 32.45
C ALA A 190 -13.71 -3.40 30.99
N LEU A 191 -14.61 -3.78 30.08
CA LEU A 191 -14.31 -4.08 28.68
C LEU A 191 -15.05 -3.17 27.73
N ASN A 192 -14.32 -2.46 26.89
CA ASN A 192 -14.87 -1.74 25.75
C ASN A 192 -14.28 -2.30 24.47
N GLY A 193 -15.07 -2.37 23.41
CA GLY A 193 -14.54 -2.87 22.16
C GLY A 193 -15.53 -2.82 21.02
N THR A 194 -15.06 -3.26 19.86
CA THR A 194 -15.87 -3.48 18.66
C THR A 194 -15.56 -4.85 18.09
N LEU A 195 -16.58 -5.46 17.50
CA LEU A 195 -16.45 -6.61 16.60
C LEU A 195 -16.99 -6.17 15.25
N THR A 196 -16.20 -6.37 14.20
CA THR A 196 -16.64 -6.11 12.82
C THR A 196 -16.56 -7.41 12.03
N VAL A 197 -17.64 -7.74 11.35
CA VAL A 197 -17.71 -8.88 10.42
C VAL A 197 -18.17 -8.37 9.07
N SER A 198 -17.44 -8.73 8.03
CA SER A 198 -17.78 -8.40 6.63
C SER A 198 -17.77 -9.68 5.80
N ALA A 199 -18.75 -9.81 4.92
CA ALA A 199 -18.79 -10.88 3.92
C ALA A 199 -19.02 -10.26 2.55
N MET A 200 -18.40 -10.85 1.53
CA MET A 200 -18.55 -10.41 0.14
C MET A 200 -18.63 -11.60 -0.81
N ASN A 201 -19.41 -11.38 -1.86
CA ASN A 201 -19.52 -12.25 -3.04
C ASN A 201 -19.45 -11.35 -4.27
N SER A 202 -18.35 -11.41 -5.03
CA SER A 202 -18.11 -10.46 -6.11
C SER A 202 -17.70 -11.14 -7.41
N TRP A 203 -18.27 -10.64 -8.51
CA TRP A 203 -17.94 -11.06 -9.87
C TRP A 203 -17.10 -9.99 -10.55
N ARG A 204 -16.13 -10.42 -11.33
CA ARG A 204 -15.18 -9.52 -12.01
C ARG A 204 -14.96 -9.99 -13.44
N PRO A 205 -15.66 -9.40 -14.42
CA PRO A 205 -15.39 -9.65 -15.82
C PRO A 205 -14.06 -9.03 -16.23
N GLU A 206 -13.35 -9.70 -17.13
CA GLU A 206 -12.12 -9.22 -17.76
C GLU A 206 -12.21 -9.43 -19.27
N ASP A 207 -11.79 -8.42 -20.02
CA ASP A 207 -11.73 -8.42 -21.47
C ASP A 207 -10.52 -7.59 -21.88
N ALA A 208 -9.53 -8.25 -22.47
CA ALA A 208 -8.26 -7.61 -22.82
C ALA A 208 -7.72 -8.15 -24.15
N THR A 209 -7.27 -7.24 -25.01
CA THR A 209 -6.58 -7.58 -26.25
C THR A 209 -5.13 -7.11 -26.17
N THR A 210 -4.20 -8.03 -26.43
CA THR A 210 -2.76 -7.75 -26.53
C THR A 210 -2.31 -7.92 -27.98
N LEU A 211 -1.78 -6.84 -28.56
CA LEU A 211 -1.08 -6.86 -29.84
C LEU A 211 0.42 -6.89 -29.58
N THR A 212 1.11 -7.87 -30.15
CA THR A 212 2.58 -7.99 -30.06
C THR A 212 3.15 -7.97 -31.47
N ASP A 213 3.99 -6.96 -31.74
CA ASP A 213 4.77 -6.85 -32.96
C ASP A 213 6.23 -7.19 -32.63
N ALA A 214 6.81 -8.15 -33.30
CA ALA A 214 8.19 -8.55 -33.14
C ALA A 214 8.93 -8.61 -34.47
N SER A 215 10.18 -8.18 -34.48
CA SER A 215 11.07 -8.34 -35.65
C SER A 215 12.47 -8.72 -35.20
N VAL A 216 13.14 -9.53 -36.03
CA VAL A 216 14.53 -9.91 -35.91
C VAL A 216 15.21 -9.61 -37.23
N ASP A 217 16.25 -8.78 -37.21
CA ASP A 217 17.06 -8.50 -38.40
C ASP A 217 17.90 -9.71 -38.79
N ALA A 218 18.16 -9.86 -40.08
CA ALA A 218 19.02 -10.91 -40.59
C ALA A 218 20.49 -10.65 -40.15
N GLU A 219 20.97 -11.43 -39.20
CA GLU A 219 22.39 -11.41 -38.78
C GLU A 219 23.02 -12.81 -39.02
N GLY A 220 24.07 -12.85 -39.84
CA GLY A 220 24.83 -14.06 -40.10
C GLY A 220 24.00 -15.18 -40.72
N ARG A 221 23.75 -16.26 -39.97
CA ARG A 221 22.94 -17.40 -40.40
C ARG A 221 21.48 -17.37 -40.02
N MET A 222 21.04 -16.31 -39.31
CA MET A 222 19.64 -16.20 -38.89
C MET A 222 18.81 -15.49 -39.97
N PRO A 223 17.64 -16.03 -40.34
CA PRO A 223 16.72 -15.37 -41.26
C PRO A 223 16.08 -14.14 -40.64
N ALA A 224 15.80 -13.11 -41.44
CA ALA A 224 14.96 -12.01 -41.01
C ALA A 224 13.56 -12.55 -40.66
N LEU A 225 13.07 -12.18 -39.49
CA LEU A 225 11.79 -12.62 -38.97
C LEU A 225 10.95 -11.39 -38.60
N SER A 226 9.69 -11.36 -39.02
CA SER A 226 8.68 -10.48 -38.44
C SER A 226 7.46 -11.28 -38.03
N SER A 227 6.89 -10.95 -36.88
CA SER A 227 5.62 -11.54 -36.45
C SER A 227 4.72 -10.48 -35.83
N GLN A 228 3.43 -10.60 -36.12
CA GLN A 228 2.36 -9.86 -35.46
C GLN A 228 1.42 -10.85 -34.82
N ARG A 229 1.26 -10.72 -33.50
CA ARG A 229 0.44 -11.61 -32.69
C ARG A 229 -0.66 -10.82 -32.01
N GLU A 230 -1.88 -11.25 -32.19
CA GLU A 230 -3.05 -10.76 -31.47
C GLU A 230 -3.53 -11.82 -30.49
N ARG A 231 -3.64 -11.45 -29.23
CA ARG A 231 -4.16 -12.28 -28.16
C ARG A 231 -5.37 -11.61 -27.54
N HIS A 232 -6.52 -12.21 -27.68
CA HIS A 232 -7.75 -11.78 -27.03
C HIS A 232 -8.04 -12.69 -25.82
N THR A 233 -8.21 -12.11 -24.65
CA THR A 233 -8.46 -12.81 -23.39
C THR A 233 -9.78 -12.33 -22.80
N VAL A 234 -10.70 -13.25 -22.61
CA VAL A 234 -11.96 -13.01 -21.89
C VAL A 234 -12.02 -13.94 -20.69
N SER A 235 -12.25 -13.40 -19.50
CA SER A 235 -12.41 -14.21 -18.32
C SER A 235 -13.45 -13.64 -17.36
N LEU A 236 -14.01 -14.51 -16.54
CA LEU A 236 -14.92 -14.15 -15.47
C LEU A 236 -14.36 -14.65 -14.15
N GLY A 237 -13.96 -13.72 -13.29
CA GLY A 237 -13.51 -13.98 -11.94
C GLY A 237 -14.66 -13.94 -10.95
N HIS A 238 -14.67 -14.85 -10.00
CA HIS A 238 -15.59 -14.91 -8.87
C HIS A 238 -14.80 -14.91 -7.57
N ARG A 239 -15.08 -13.97 -6.69
CA ARG A 239 -14.43 -13.85 -5.39
C ARG A 239 -15.45 -13.91 -4.26
N GLN A 240 -15.23 -14.83 -3.34
CA GLN A 240 -15.94 -14.92 -2.07
C GLN A 240 -14.98 -14.63 -0.93
N GLY A 241 -15.44 -13.90 0.08
CA GLY A 241 -14.58 -13.55 1.19
C GLY A 241 -15.34 -13.21 2.44
N MET A 242 -14.68 -13.44 3.58
CA MET A 242 -15.14 -13.05 4.90
C MET A 242 -13.98 -12.47 5.69
N ASN A 243 -14.22 -11.35 6.35
CA ASN A 243 -13.25 -10.70 7.21
C ASN A 243 -13.90 -10.54 8.59
N ALA A 244 -13.14 -10.81 9.63
CA ALA A 244 -13.54 -10.55 11.00
C ALA A 244 -12.39 -9.89 11.74
N ASN A 245 -12.67 -8.83 12.46
CA ASN A 245 -11.74 -8.20 13.38
C ASN A 245 -12.45 -7.73 14.63
N ALA A 246 -11.73 -7.74 15.75
CA ALA A 246 -12.20 -7.11 16.96
C ALA A 246 -11.11 -6.21 17.53
N ARG A 247 -11.52 -5.21 18.28
CA ARG A 247 -10.67 -4.39 19.13
C ARG A 247 -11.25 -4.43 20.54
N LEU A 248 -10.55 -5.07 21.44
CA LEU A 248 -10.97 -5.31 22.82
C LEU A 248 -10.05 -4.55 23.74
N MET A 249 -10.55 -3.64 24.55
CA MET A 249 -9.77 -2.79 25.45
C MET A 249 -10.23 -2.99 26.89
N TRP A 250 -9.32 -3.45 27.73
CA TRP A 250 -9.45 -3.47 29.19
C TRP A 250 -8.67 -2.29 29.77
N ARG A 251 -9.33 -1.55 30.65
CA ARG A 251 -8.70 -0.44 31.39
C ARG A 251 -8.55 -0.85 32.85
N GLY A 252 -7.33 -0.76 33.34
CA GLY A 252 -6.98 -0.93 34.74
C GLY A 252 -6.71 0.42 35.42
N GLU A 253 -6.32 0.33 36.67
CA GLU A 253 -5.90 1.50 37.47
C GLU A 253 -4.57 2.07 36.98
N GLN A 254 -4.28 3.31 37.37
CA GLN A 254 -3.01 4.02 37.10
C GLN A 254 -2.65 4.11 35.59
N GLY A 255 -3.65 4.24 34.71
CA GLY A 255 -3.42 4.38 33.27
C GLY A 255 -2.97 3.09 32.59
N LYS A 256 -3.13 1.93 33.21
CA LYS A 256 -2.93 0.63 32.58
C LYS A 256 -4.04 0.38 31.54
N ALA A 257 -3.67 -0.11 30.39
CA ALA A 257 -4.62 -0.60 29.40
C ALA A 257 -4.02 -1.76 28.61
N LEU A 258 -4.84 -2.79 28.40
CA LEU A 258 -4.56 -3.90 27.49
C LEU A 258 -5.54 -3.83 26.32
N ILE A 259 -5.01 -3.78 25.11
CA ILE A 259 -5.80 -3.80 23.89
C ILE A 259 -5.43 -5.07 23.12
N LEU A 260 -6.42 -5.88 22.77
CA LEU A 260 -6.24 -7.04 21.90
C LEU A 260 -7.02 -6.83 20.61
N MET A 261 -6.39 -7.13 19.49
CA MET A 261 -6.93 -6.91 18.15
C MET A 261 -6.75 -8.19 17.31
N PRO A 262 -7.61 -9.23 17.53
CA PRO A 262 -7.66 -10.37 16.64
C PRO A 262 -8.20 -9.94 15.27
N PHE A 263 -7.62 -10.51 14.22
CA PHE A 263 -7.96 -10.20 12.84
C PHE A 263 -7.91 -11.48 11.99
N MET A 264 -8.91 -11.68 11.15
CA MET A 264 -9.00 -12.80 10.22
C MET A 264 -9.47 -12.33 8.86
N VAL A 265 -8.83 -12.83 7.81
CA VAL A 265 -9.25 -12.70 6.41
C VAL A 265 -9.34 -14.10 5.80
N TYR A 266 -10.47 -14.38 5.20
CA TYR A 266 -10.68 -15.53 4.33
C TYR A 266 -11.08 -15.02 2.95
N SER A 267 -10.45 -15.51 1.90
CA SER A 267 -10.81 -15.19 0.52
C SER A 267 -10.55 -16.35 -0.40
N GLU A 268 -11.57 -16.73 -1.16
CA GLU A 268 -11.47 -17.62 -2.31
C GLU A 268 -11.67 -16.81 -3.59
N PHE A 269 -10.90 -17.15 -4.60
CA PHE A 269 -11.05 -16.61 -5.93
C PHE A 269 -10.98 -17.73 -6.95
N SER A 270 -11.95 -17.77 -7.85
CA SER A 270 -11.96 -18.65 -9.00
C SER A 270 -12.12 -17.81 -10.26
N SER A 271 -11.48 -18.18 -11.35
CA SER A 271 -11.80 -17.62 -12.66
C SER A 271 -11.74 -18.68 -13.74
N ALA A 272 -12.61 -18.51 -14.71
CA ALA A 272 -12.61 -19.28 -15.95
C ALA A 272 -12.53 -18.30 -17.11
N GLY A 273 -11.72 -18.63 -18.10
CA GLY A 273 -11.50 -17.76 -19.24
C GLY A 273 -11.11 -18.51 -20.51
N ARG A 274 -11.13 -17.77 -21.60
CA ARG A 274 -10.70 -18.20 -22.93
C ARG A 274 -9.67 -17.22 -23.45
N ILE A 275 -8.66 -17.74 -24.10
CA ILE A 275 -7.66 -17.00 -24.86
C ILE A 275 -7.76 -17.44 -26.30
N ASP A 276 -7.97 -16.49 -27.20
CA ASP A 276 -7.87 -16.69 -28.64
C ASP A 276 -6.59 -15.98 -29.12
N LEU A 277 -5.79 -16.66 -29.95
CA LEU A 277 -4.49 -16.21 -30.41
C LEU A 277 -4.38 -16.34 -31.91
N THR A 278 -4.01 -15.25 -32.56
CA THR A 278 -3.73 -15.22 -34.01
C THR A 278 -2.28 -14.73 -34.21
N GLU A 279 -1.49 -15.43 -35.01
CA GLU A 279 -0.12 -15.02 -35.35
C GLU A 279 0.07 -14.98 -36.87
N ASN A 280 0.45 -13.80 -37.36
CA ASN A 280 0.93 -13.58 -38.73
C ASN A 280 2.47 -13.50 -38.68
N LYS A 281 3.14 -14.32 -39.48
CA LYS A 281 4.59 -14.45 -39.47
C LYS A 281 5.16 -14.34 -40.87
N SER A 282 6.29 -13.64 -41.01
CA SER A 282 7.04 -13.57 -42.25
C SER A 282 8.50 -13.96 -42.00
N ILE A 283 9.05 -14.82 -42.81
CA ILE A 283 10.46 -15.27 -42.74
C ILE A 283 11.14 -14.87 -44.04
N ASN A 284 12.18 -14.04 -43.98
CA ASN A 284 12.87 -13.47 -45.13
C ASN A 284 11.91 -12.78 -46.14
N GLY A 285 10.87 -12.11 -45.64
CA GLY A 285 9.85 -11.46 -46.48
C GLY A 285 8.78 -12.39 -47.01
N ILE A 286 8.87 -13.70 -46.80
CA ILE A 286 7.88 -14.69 -47.24
C ILE A 286 6.85 -14.89 -46.13
N GLN A 287 5.58 -14.56 -46.43
CA GLN A 287 4.48 -14.75 -45.49
C GLN A 287 4.24 -16.26 -45.25
N GLN A 288 4.16 -16.61 -43.97
CA GLN A 288 3.79 -17.93 -43.51
C GLN A 288 2.24 -18.03 -43.39
N PRO A 289 1.67 -19.23 -43.41
CA PRO A 289 0.26 -19.43 -43.11
C PRO A 289 -0.09 -18.83 -41.76
N VAL A 290 -1.24 -18.17 -41.65
CA VAL A 290 -1.73 -17.59 -40.40
C VAL A 290 -1.98 -18.71 -39.40
N ALA A 291 -1.29 -18.63 -38.25
CA ALA A 291 -1.49 -19.57 -37.16
C ALA A 291 -2.62 -19.04 -36.25
N VAL A 292 -3.64 -19.86 -36.02
CA VAL A 292 -4.75 -19.56 -35.11
C VAL A 292 -4.78 -20.65 -34.05
N ASP A 293 -4.84 -20.25 -32.80
CA ASP A 293 -4.90 -21.17 -31.65
C ASP A 293 -5.80 -20.62 -30.55
N ALA A 294 -6.24 -21.47 -29.66
CA ALA A 294 -7.04 -21.07 -28.52
C ALA A 294 -6.68 -21.90 -27.28
N ALA A 295 -6.94 -21.36 -26.13
CA ALA A 295 -6.79 -22.06 -24.87
C ALA A 295 -7.90 -21.66 -23.88
N ASN A 296 -8.35 -22.64 -23.10
CA ASN A 296 -9.15 -22.36 -21.92
C ASN A 296 -8.26 -22.23 -20.69
N THR A 297 -8.60 -21.29 -19.81
CA THR A 297 -7.87 -21.09 -18.55
C THR A 297 -8.80 -21.23 -17.37
N THR A 298 -8.28 -21.82 -16.29
CA THR A 298 -8.91 -21.79 -14.97
C THR A 298 -7.88 -21.38 -13.93
N ASN A 299 -8.32 -20.58 -12.97
CA ASN A 299 -7.47 -20.17 -11.86
C ASN A 299 -8.28 -20.24 -10.57
N ASN A 300 -7.80 -21.00 -9.60
CA ASN A 300 -8.44 -21.15 -8.30
C ASN A 300 -7.43 -20.81 -7.21
N SER A 301 -7.75 -19.85 -6.37
CA SER A 301 -6.88 -19.46 -5.26
C SER A 301 -7.66 -19.33 -3.95
N ARG A 302 -6.98 -19.67 -2.86
CA ARG A 302 -7.49 -19.50 -1.49
C ARG A 302 -6.43 -18.77 -0.68
N PHE A 303 -6.86 -17.75 0.05
CA PHE A 303 -6.02 -17.02 0.99
C PHE A 303 -6.69 -16.99 2.36
N VAL A 304 -5.94 -17.37 3.39
CA VAL A 304 -6.35 -17.28 4.79
C VAL A 304 -5.26 -16.55 5.55
N LEU A 305 -5.66 -15.54 6.32
CA LEU A 305 -4.78 -14.82 7.23
C LEU A 305 -5.44 -14.78 8.60
N THR A 306 -4.72 -15.18 9.62
CA THR A 306 -5.07 -14.96 11.02
C THR A 306 -3.97 -14.17 11.70
N ARG A 307 -4.34 -13.18 12.50
CA ARG A 307 -3.38 -12.35 13.24
C ARG A 307 -3.96 -11.92 14.57
N LEU A 308 -3.14 -11.96 15.61
CA LEU A 308 -3.40 -11.35 16.89
C LEU A 308 -2.41 -10.23 17.10
N ASN A 309 -2.88 -8.99 17.14
CA ASN A 309 -2.12 -7.85 17.62
C ASN A 309 -2.51 -7.56 19.06
N GLY A 310 -1.54 -7.13 19.86
CA GLY A 310 -1.77 -6.68 21.22
C GLY A 310 -0.99 -5.42 21.53
N GLN A 311 -1.53 -4.61 22.43
CA GLN A 311 -0.89 -3.41 22.92
C GLN A 311 -1.13 -3.32 24.43
N TRP A 312 -0.05 -3.14 25.18
CA TRP A 312 -0.09 -2.85 26.60
C TRP A 312 0.47 -1.48 26.86
N ASN A 313 -0.31 -0.65 27.52
CA ASN A 313 0.06 0.69 27.94
C ASN A 313 0.22 0.71 29.46
N GLN A 314 1.27 1.33 29.94
CA GLN A 314 1.56 1.55 31.34
C GLN A 314 2.05 2.97 31.56
N ARG A 315 1.44 3.69 32.48
CA ARG A 315 1.92 4.98 32.95
C ARG A 315 2.67 4.76 34.26
N PHE A 316 3.95 5.09 34.32
CA PHE A 316 4.76 4.96 35.52
C PHE A 316 4.71 6.22 36.39
N SER A 317 4.64 7.40 35.74
CA SER A 317 4.56 8.71 36.42
C SER A 317 3.67 9.65 35.58
N ALA A 318 3.58 10.91 35.96
CA ALA A 318 2.94 11.94 35.12
C ALA A 318 3.65 12.07 33.77
N ASP A 319 4.96 11.89 33.77
CA ASP A 319 5.87 12.19 32.68
C ASP A 319 6.32 10.94 31.91
N ASP A 320 6.26 9.75 32.54
CA ASP A 320 6.76 8.51 31.97
C ASP A 320 5.65 7.56 31.55
N ARG A 321 5.68 7.15 30.26
CA ARG A 321 4.74 6.18 29.67
C ARG A 321 5.52 5.10 28.93
N PHE A 322 5.09 3.87 29.14
CA PHE A 322 5.57 2.71 28.41
C PHE A 322 4.47 2.11 27.56
N GLU A 323 4.79 1.79 26.34
CA GLU A 323 3.93 1.09 25.40
C GLU A 323 4.66 -0.16 24.89
N PHE A 324 3.99 -1.29 24.97
CA PHE A 324 4.48 -2.53 24.39
C PHE A 324 3.46 -3.05 23.40
N LYS A 325 3.88 -3.27 22.15
CA LYS A 325 3.06 -3.86 21.11
C LYS A 325 3.62 -5.20 20.66
N PHE A 326 2.74 -6.16 20.38
CA PHE A 326 3.10 -7.41 19.74
C PHE A 326 2.15 -7.76 18.63
N GLY A 327 2.62 -8.56 17.68
CA GLY A 327 1.82 -9.11 16.61
C GLY A 327 2.28 -10.52 16.28
N LEU A 328 1.35 -11.46 16.23
CA LEU A 328 1.57 -12.85 15.84
C LEU A 328 0.60 -13.18 14.71
N GLY A 329 1.09 -13.69 13.61
CA GLY A 329 0.26 -13.95 12.44
C GLY A 329 0.70 -15.14 11.63
N GLU A 330 -0.28 -15.79 11.02
CA GLU A 330 -0.09 -16.88 10.08
C GLU A 330 -0.92 -16.60 8.83
N SER A 331 -0.33 -16.77 7.65
CA SER A 331 -1.07 -16.75 6.40
C SER A 331 -0.78 -17.96 5.56
N HIS A 332 -1.83 -18.44 4.89
CA HIS A 332 -1.78 -19.54 3.93
C HIS A 332 -2.33 -19.08 2.61
N PHE A 333 -1.62 -19.37 1.55
CA PHE A 333 -2.04 -19.16 0.17
C PHE A 333 -1.91 -20.45 -0.60
N LYS A 334 -2.94 -20.76 -1.39
CA LYS A 334 -2.90 -21.84 -2.37
C LYS A 334 -3.44 -21.30 -3.68
N ASN A 335 -2.79 -21.65 -4.78
CA ASN A 335 -3.22 -21.31 -6.13
C ASN A 335 -3.05 -22.52 -7.03
N ARG A 336 -4.03 -22.74 -7.92
CA ARG A 336 -3.93 -23.70 -9.02
C ARG A 336 -4.37 -22.98 -10.29
N PHE A 337 -3.49 -22.96 -11.26
CA PHE A 337 -3.73 -22.40 -12.58
C PHE A 337 -3.62 -23.51 -13.61
N ASN A 338 -4.60 -23.63 -14.49
CA ASN A 338 -4.58 -24.54 -15.63
C ASN A 338 -4.79 -23.77 -16.92
N LEU A 339 -4.03 -24.15 -17.93
CA LEU A 339 -4.21 -23.71 -19.31
C LEU A 339 -4.34 -24.97 -20.18
N PHE A 340 -5.47 -25.11 -20.85
CA PHE A 340 -5.77 -26.22 -21.74
C PHE A 340 -5.73 -25.72 -23.18
N ALA A 341 -4.70 -26.11 -23.92
CA ALA A 341 -4.58 -25.81 -25.34
C ALA A 341 -5.72 -26.52 -26.12
N LEU A 342 -6.38 -25.78 -27.03
CA LEU A 342 -7.49 -26.29 -27.83
C LEU A 342 -7.05 -26.55 -29.27
N GLY A 343 -5.98 -25.93 -29.76
CA GLY A 343 -5.43 -26.08 -31.11
C GLY A 343 -4.19 -26.97 -31.14
N SER A 344 -3.74 -27.28 -32.34
CA SER A 344 -2.55 -28.12 -32.59
C SER A 344 -1.34 -27.34 -33.17
N THR A 345 -1.43 -26.01 -33.20
CA THR A 345 -0.37 -25.18 -33.80
C THR A 345 0.88 -25.07 -32.92
N GLY A 346 0.81 -25.49 -31.64
CA GLY A 346 1.87 -25.40 -30.67
C GLY A 346 2.13 -24.00 -30.15
N LEU A 347 1.25 -23.03 -30.41
CA LEU A 347 1.33 -21.69 -29.82
C LEU A 347 0.97 -21.71 -28.33
N PHE A 348 0.14 -22.64 -27.90
CA PHE A 348 -0.13 -22.96 -26.51
C PHE A 348 0.28 -24.40 -26.19
N ASN A 349 0.87 -24.58 -25.01
CA ASN A 349 1.03 -25.90 -24.39
C ASN A 349 0.04 -26.02 -23.22
N THR A 350 -0.57 -27.19 -23.06
CA THR A 350 -1.34 -27.49 -21.87
C THR A 350 -0.41 -27.40 -20.66
N LEU A 351 -0.84 -26.71 -19.62
CA LEU A 351 -0.04 -26.40 -18.45
C LEU A 351 -0.89 -26.49 -17.18
N GLU A 352 -0.41 -27.21 -16.19
CA GLU A 352 -0.91 -27.15 -14.82
C GLU A 352 0.17 -26.61 -13.89
N GLU A 353 -0.18 -25.58 -13.12
CA GLU A 353 0.68 -24.98 -12.11
C GLU A 353 -0.05 -24.95 -10.77
N SER A 354 0.62 -25.39 -9.73
CA SER A 354 0.14 -25.19 -8.36
C SER A 354 1.22 -24.51 -7.53
N GLN A 355 0.79 -23.57 -6.68
CA GLN A 355 1.63 -22.86 -5.74
C GLN A 355 0.95 -22.83 -4.38
N SER A 356 1.67 -23.18 -3.34
CA SER A 356 1.23 -22.95 -1.99
C SER A 356 2.33 -22.33 -1.14
N TYR A 357 1.97 -21.37 -0.28
CA TYR A 357 2.91 -20.87 0.72
C TYR A 357 2.24 -20.65 2.06
N LYS A 358 3.07 -20.78 3.10
CA LYS A 358 2.74 -20.48 4.48
C LYS A 358 3.74 -19.44 4.99
N ASP A 359 3.23 -18.33 5.52
CA ASP A 359 4.01 -17.33 6.24
C ASP A 359 3.67 -17.34 7.71
N LEU A 360 4.68 -17.41 8.56
CA LEU A 360 4.60 -17.12 9.99
C LEU A 360 5.25 -15.78 10.25
N SER A 361 4.54 -14.86 10.87
CA SER A 361 5.01 -13.51 11.16
C SER A 361 4.91 -13.18 12.65
N GLN A 362 5.92 -12.50 13.18
CA GLN A 362 5.94 -11.99 14.55
C GLN A 362 6.54 -10.59 14.57
N SER A 363 6.03 -9.76 15.46
CA SER A 363 6.52 -8.41 15.71
C SER A 363 6.44 -8.07 17.20
N TRP A 364 7.43 -7.36 17.70
CA TRP A 364 7.54 -6.91 19.07
C TRP A 364 8.08 -5.49 19.06
N ASN A 365 7.43 -4.57 19.76
CA ASN A 365 7.84 -3.17 19.85
C ASN A 365 7.67 -2.69 21.30
N GLY A 366 8.76 -2.23 21.90
CA GLY A 366 8.76 -1.56 23.20
C GLY A 366 9.12 -0.09 23.00
N LYS A 367 8.29 0.82 23.56
CA LYS A 367 8.45 2.26 23.45
C LYS A 367 8.35 2.91 24.82
N LEU A 368 9.30 3.75 25.16
CA LEU A 368 9.30 4.61 26.34
C LEU A 368 9.15 6.07 25.88
N THR A 369 8.22 6.79 26.50
CA THR A 369 8.03 8.23 26.30
C THR A 369 8.27 8.93 27.63
N HIS A 370 9.14 9.95 27.63
CA HIS A 370 9.44 10.80 28.77
C HIS A 370 9.20 12.27 28.41
N VAL A 371 8.42 12.97 29.21
CA VAL A 371 8.16 14.41 29.05
C VAL A 371 8.98 15.16 30.12
N ALA A 372 10.01 15.85 29.69
CA ALA A 372 10.86 16.61 30.61
C ALA A 372 10.23 17.96 30.99
N ALA A 373 10.58 18.47 32.17
CA ALA A 373 10.05 19.73 32.71
C ALA A 373 10.34 20.96 31.84
N ASN A 374 11.36 20.91 30.98
CA ASN A 374 11.70 21.96 30.00
C ASN A 374 10.91 21.86 28.67
N GLY A 375 9.89 20.99 28.59
CA GLY A 375 9.02 20.84 27.42
C GLY A 375 9.56 19.93 26.32
N HIS A 376 10.68 19.23 26.53
CA HIS A 376 11.17 18.19 25.64
C HIS A 376 10.39 16.89 25.82
N GLN A 377 10.02 16.24 24.71
CA GLN A 377 9.40 14.93 24.72
C GLN A 377 10.32 13.91 24.06
N TYR A 378 10.97 13.10 24.87
CA TYR A 378 11.85 12.02 24.43
C TYR A 378 11.04 10.75 24.17
N VAL A 379 11.24 10.13 23.01
CA VAL A 379 10.68 8.83 22.68
C VAL A 379 11.82 7.91 22.25
N SER A 380 11.96 6.78 22.92
CA SER A 380 12.97 5.77 22.60
C SER A 380 12.32 4.39 22.48
N GLY A 381 12.82 3.56 21.60
CA GLY A 381 12.23 2.24 21.42
C GLY A 381 13.11 1.21 20.74
N LEU A 382 12.68 -0.04 20.89
CA LEU A 382 13.26 -1.24 20.29
C LEU A 382 12.17 -2.01 19.54
N GLU A 383 12.48 -2.42 18.31
CA GLU A 383 11.60 -3.25 17.51
C GLU A 383 12.30 -4.54 17.07
N LEU A 384 11.57 -5.64 17.08
CA LEU A 384 11.96 -6.93 16.52
C LEU A 384 10.87 -7.41 15.60
N GLU A 385 11.21 -7.83 14.38
CA GLU A 385 10.29 -8.44 13.44
C GLU A 385 10.91 -9.71 12.86
N GLY A 386 10.05 -10.72 12.65
CA GLY A 386 10.43 -11.96 11.98
C GLY A 386 9.33 -12.42 11.04
N VAL A 387 9.73 -12.88 9.85
CA VAL A 387 8.85 -13.58 8.90
C VAL A 387 9.56 -14.85 8.45
N ARG A 388 8.83 -15.97 8.47
CA ARG A 388 9.31 -17.24 7.93
C ARG A 388 8.31 -17.72 6.89
N ARG A 389 8.80 -17.93 5.66
CA ARG A 389 8.04 -18.48 4.53
C ARG A 389 8.47 -19.90 4.24
N THR A 390 7.49 -20.75 4.03
CA THR A 390 7.65 -22.04 3.38
C THR A 390 6.77 -22.03 2.14
N GLU A 391 7.33 -22.29 0.98
CA GLU A 391 6.64 -22.28 -0.30
C GLU A 391 6.92 -23.57 -1.05
N GLU A 392 5.87 -24.14 -1.63
CA GLU A 392 5.88 -25.30 -2.49
C GLU A 392 5.22 -24.91 -3.82
N SER A 393 5.84 -25.28 -4.91
CA SER A 393 5.30 -25.00 -6.24
C SER A 393 5.61 -26.20 -7.13
N ILE A 394 4.62 -26.59 -7.92
CA ILE A 394 4.68 -27.69 -8.88
C ILE A 394 4.27 -27.08 -10.22
N ALA A 395 5.07 -27.28 -11.26
CA ALA A 395 4.74 -26.95 -12.63
C ALA A 395 5.02 -28.19 -13.50
N GLU A 396 4.01 -28.67 -14.25
CA GLU A 396 4.14 -29.88 -15.07
C GLU A 396 5.16 -29.75 -16.21
N VAL A 397 5.57 -28.53 -16.58
CA VAL A 397 6.56 -28.30 -17.64
C VAL A 397 8.00 -28.59 -17.17
N SER A 398 8.22 -28.60 -15.87
CA SER A 398 9.47 -29.07 -15.25
C SER A 398 9.08 -30.10 -14.20
N ASP A 399 9.53 -31.35 -14.34
CA ASP A 399 9.37 -32.42 -13.33
C ASP A 399 9.95 -32.07 -11.93
N GLU A 400 10.22 -30.80 -11.68
CA GLU A 400 10.81 -30.29 -10.46
C GLU A 400 9.76 -29.63 -9.56
N ALA A 401 9.31 -30.39 -8.55
CA ALA A 401 8.68 -29.80 -7.37
C ALA A 401 9.72 -28.97 -6.63
N GLY A 402 9.61 -27.67 -6.70
CA GLY A 402 10.54 -26.79 -5.99
C GLY A 402 10.01 -26.36 -4.63
N ASN A 403 10.84 -26.54 -3.62
CA ASN A 403 10.56 -26.10 -2.25
C ASN A 403 11.45 -24.88 -1.92
N MET A 404 10.84 -23.79 -1.49
CA MET A 404 11.57 -22.64 -0.95
C MET A 404 11.29 -22.49 0.54
N ARG A 405 12.35 -22.35 1.33
CA ARG A 405 12.26 -21.93 2.72
C ARG A 405 13.07 -20.67 2.89
N ALA A 406 12.45 -19.65 3.45
CA ALA A 406 13.12 -18.37 3.67
C ALA A 406 12.68 -17.74 4.98
N ARG A 407 13.59 -16.95 5.56
CA ARG A 407 13.31 -16.16 6.75
C ARG A 407 13.88 -14.76 6.60
N THR A 408 13.15 -13.78 7.11
CA THR A 408 13.64 -12.41 7.28
C THR A 408 13.56 -12.07 8.75
N GLN A 409 14.64 -11.55 9.31
CA GLN A 409 14.74 -11.06 10.68
C GLN A 409 15.17 -9.61 10.64
N ARG A 410 14.51 -8.77 11.42
CA ARG A 410 14.84 -7.36 11.56
C ARG A 410 14.83 -6.96 13.02
N TRP A 411 15.78 -6.14 13.38
CA TRP A 411 15.72 -5.38 14.62
C TRP A 411 16.02 -3.91 14.36
N ALA A 412 15.45 -3.03 15.17
CA ALA A 412 15.67 -1.61 15.09
C ALA A 412 15.71 -0.99 16.47
N ILE A 413 16.58 -0.01 16.64
CA ILE A 413 16.63 0.85 17.81
C ILE A 413 16.48 2.29 17.36
N TYR A 414 15.72 3.08 18.10
CA TYR A 414 15.49 4.48 17.77
C TYR A 414 15.35 5.35 18.99
N THR A 415 15.65 6.62 18.79
CA THR A 415 15.33 7.69 19.74
C THR A 415 14.97 8.95 18.98
N GLN A 416 14.07 9.74 19.54
CA GLN A 416 13.68 11.04 19.01
C GLN A 416 13.33 11.99 20.16
N ASP A 417 13.45 13.28 19.88
CA ASP A 417 13.08 14.38 20.75
C ASP A 417 12.19 15.36 19.98
N GLU A 418 11.09 15.75 20.58
CA GLU A 418 10.18 16.78 20.07
C GLU A 418 10.04 17.87 21.12
N TRP A 419 10.23 19.14 20.71
CA TRP A 419 10.16 20.27 21.64
C TRP A 419 9.67 21.55 20.97
N THR A 420 9.08 22.41 21.77
CA THR A 420 8.70 23.77 21.38
C THR A 420 9.79 24.74 21.78
N ILE A 421 10.49 25.32 20.78
CA ILE A 421 11.61 26.27 21.00
C ILE A 421 11.06 27.60 21.51
N ASN A 422 9.98 28.06 20.90
CA ASN A 422 9.25 29.28 21.28
C ASN A 422 7.83 29.24 20.61
N PRO A 423 6.95 30.22 20.85
CA PRO A 423 5.59 30.19 20.28
C PRO A 423 5.53 30.07 18.76
N ASN A 424 6.59 30.48 18.05
CA ASN A 424 6.67 30.43 16.59
C ASN A 424 7.34 29.18 16.05
N TRP A 425 8.18 28.48 16.83
CA TRP A 425 9.01 27.37 16.37
C TRP A 425 8.87 26.13 17.23
N SER A 426 8.62 25.01 16.56
CA SER A 426 8.74 23.66 17.15
C SER A 426 9.70 22.83 16.30
N ALA A 427 10.42 21.93 16.94
CA ALA A 427 11.39 21.05 16.29
C ALA A 427 11.20 19.60 16.74
N HIS A 428 11.60 18.66 15.88
CA HIS A 428 11.63 17.24 16.14
C HIS A 428 12.86 16.66 15.45
N ALA A 429 13.75 16.07 16.24
CA ALA A 429 14.95 15.40 15.75
C ALA A 429 14.94 13.93 16.18
N GLY A 430 15.40 13.05 15.31
CA GLY A 430 15.43 11.63 15.60
C GLY A 430 16.48 10.87 14.81
N ILE A 431 16.83 9.71 15.32
CA ILE A 431 17.76 8.79 14.70
C ILE A 431 17.28 7.36 14.91
N ARG A 432 17.39 6.55 13.87
CA ARG A 432 17.02 5.14 13.91
C ARG A 432 18.05 4.31 13.16
N TYR A 433 18.46 3.20 13.74
CA TYR A 433 19.27 2.18 13.12
C TYR A 433 18.48 0.90 12.96
N GLU A 434 18.56 0.28 11.79
CA GLU A 434 17.91 -0.99 11.48
C GLU A 434 18.92 -1.98 10.91
N SER A 435 18.82 -3.25 11.32
CA SER A 435 19.55 -4.37 10.75
C SER A 435 18.56 -5.41 10.21
N ILE A 436 18.77 -5.86 9.00
CA ILE A 436 17.89 -6.77 8.28
C ILE A 436 18.73 -7.93 7.78
N LEU A 437 18.32 -9.15 8.11
CA LEU A 437 18.90 -10.38 7.64
C LEU A 437 17.82 -11.19 6.92
N THR A 438 18.06 -11.52 5.65
CA THR A 438 17.22 -12.43 4.87
C THR A 438 18.06 -13.64 4.48
N GLU A 439 17.57 -14.82 4.81
CA GLU A 439 18.19 -16.10 4.48
C GLU A 439 17.12 -17.01 3.88
N GLY A 440 17.54 -17.86 2.94
CA GLY A 440 16.65 -18.83 2.33
C GLY A 440 17.39 -19.76 1.39
N ASN A 441 16.69 -20.77 0.95
CA ASN A 441 17.16 -21.69 -0.09
C ASN A 441 16.15 -21.75 -1.22
N ASN A 442 16.64 -21.88 -2.42
CA ASN A 442 15.89 -22.21 -3.62
C ASN A 442 16.64 -23.31 -4.38
N GLU A 443 16.25 -23.58 -5.62
CA GLU A 443 16.87 -24.60 -6.51
C GLU A 443 18.37 -24.35 -6.73
N GLU A 444 18.82 -23.10 -6.65
CA GLU A 444 20.23 -22.71 -6.83
C GLU A 444 21.05 -22.77 -5.53
N GLY A 445 20.44 -23.21 -4.40
CA GLY A 445 21.09 -23.37 -3.10
C GLY A 445 20.78 -22.27 -2.08
N GLU A 446 21.62 -22.17 -1.05
CA GLU A 446 21.44 -21.20 0.03
C GLU A 446 21.75 -19.78 -0.42
N LYS A 447 20.87 -18.85 -0.03
CA LYS A 447 20.96 -17.43 -0.29
C LYS A 447 20.95 -16.66 1.03
N ARG A 448 21.78 -15.63 1.12
CA ARG A 448 21.86 -14.77 2.31
C ARG A 448 22.07 -13.32 1.90
N ASN A 449 21.28 -12.44 2.50
CA ASN A 449 21.43 -10.98 2.35
C ASN A 449 21.37 -10.32 3.73
N LYS A 450 22.35 -9.46 4.04
CA LYS A 450 22.41 -8.69 5.28
C LYS A 450 22.58 -7.21 4.96
N SER A 451 21.73 -6.38 5.56
CA SER A 451 21.74 -4.94 5.37
C SER A 451 21.65 -4.22 6.70
N GLY A 452 22.35 -3.08 6.81
CA GLY A 452 22.25 -2.14 7.94
C GLY A 452 21.94 -0.74 7.41
N VAL A 453 20.97 -0.05 8.01
CA VAL A 453 20.53 1.28 7.57
C VAL A 453 20.40 2.23 8.75
N LEU A 454 21.05 3.40 8.63
CA LEU A 454 20.94 4.51 9.57
C LEU A 454 20.08 5.61 8.94
N THR A 455 19.02 6.03 9.66
CA THR A 455 18.05 7.01 9.17
C THR A 455 17.89 8.17 10.16
N PRO A 456 18.75 9.20 10.07
CA PRO A 456 18.55 10.46 10.78
C PRO A 456 17.38 11.24 10.16
N LEU A 457 16.70 12.03 10.99
CA LEU A 457 15.61 12.90 10.57
C LEU A 457 15.55 14.18 11.40
N LEU A 458 15.07 15.23 10.77
CA LEU A 458 14.84 16.54 11.40
C LEU A 458 13.56 17.13 10.80
N HIS A 459 12.65 17.56 11.67
CA HIS A 459 11.47 18.32 11.29
C HIS A 459 11.43 19.63 12.04
N ALA A 460 10.87 20.65 11.40
CA ALA A 460 10.60 21.94 12.03
C ALA A 460 9.24 22.46 11.59
N VAL A 461 8.55 23.12 12.49
CA VAL A 461 7.32 23.88 12.20
C VAL A 461 7.58 25.33 12.57
N TRP A 462 7.31 26.20 11.62
CA TRP A 462 7.34 27.64 11.81
C TRP A 462 5.94 28.22 11.65
N LYS A 463 5.50 28.98 12.65
CA LYS A 463 4.27 29.77 12.63
C LYS A 463 4.67 31.22 12.41
N PRO A 464 4.41 31.81 11.22
CA PRO A 464 4.77 33.21 10.95
C PRO A 464 4.20 34.20 11.98
N VAL A 465 2.98 33.90 12.44
CA VAL A 465 2.32 34.59 13.55
C VAL A 465 1.99 33.54 14.59
N ALA A 466 2.48 33.68 15.82
CA ALA A 466 2.39 32.69 16.88
C ALA A 466 0.93 32.25 17.19
N GLU A 467 0.00 33.19 17.13
CA GLU A 467 -1.41 32.97 17.42
C GLU A 467 -2.19 32.49 16.17
N SER A 468 -1.60 32.57 14.98
CA SER A 468 -2.20 32.08 13.75
C SER A 468 -2.23 30.55 13.71
N ARG A 469 -3.24 30.02 13.01
CA ARG A 469 -3.29 28.60 12.70
C ARG A 469 -2.41 28.21 11.50
N ASP A 470 -1.95 29.20 10.72
CA ASP A 470 -1.11 29.00 9.53
C ASP A 470 0.33 28.61 9.91
N GLN A 471 0.93 27.73 9.14
CA GLN A 471 2.25 27.22 9.45
C GLN A 471 3.03 26.77 8.22
N VAL A 472 4.35 26.79 8.36
CA VAL A 472 5.30 26.20 7.42
C VAL A 472 5.97 25.01 8.08
N ARG A 473 5.94 23.87 7.41
CA ARG A 473 6.61 22.65 7.86
C ARG A 473 7.83 22.39 6.98
N MET A 474 8.92 21.99 7.61
CA MET A 474 10.16 21.63 6.93
C MET A 474 10.62 20.27 7.45
N SER A 475 11.10 19.43 6.55
CA SER A 475 11.61 18.10 6.92
C SER A 475 12.87 17.79 6.12
N LEU A 476 13.90 17.30 6.81
CA LEU A 476 15.09 16.68 6.22
C LEU A 476 15.15 15.25 6.74
N THR A 477 15.07 14.27 5.85
CA THR A 477 14.93 12.88 6.27
C THR A 477 15.78 11.95 5.40
N ARG A 478 16.29 10.88 6.01
CA ARG A 478 16.81 9.73 5.30
C ARG A 478 15.85 8.58 5.44
N SER A 479 15.43 8.01 4.30
CA SER A 479 14.51 6.88 4.22
C SER A 479 15.09 5.80 3.32
N TYR A 480 14.47 4.62 3.30
CA TYR A 480 14.97 3.50 2.52
C TYR A 480 13.85 2.56 2.06
N LYS A 481 14.16 1.74 1.05
CA LYS A 481 13.31 0.64 0.61
C LYS A 481 14.15 -0.64 0.58
N THR A 482 13.74 -1.65 1.34
CA THR A 482 14.39 -2.96 1.32
C THR A 482 13.98 -3.76 0.09
N PRO A 483 14.89 -4.57 -0.49
CA PRO A 483 14.50 -5.64 -1.37
C PRO A 483 13.47 -6.55 -0.68
N THR A 484 12.46 -6.99 -1.41
CA THR A 484 11.49 -7.97 -0.89
C THR A 484 12.12 -9.37 -0.80
N LEU A 485 11.50 -10.26 -0.03
CA LEU A 485 11.92 -11.66 0.01
C LEU A 485 12.01 -12.27 -1.40
N LEU A 486 11.01 -12.01 -2.24
CA LEU A 486 10.97 -12.49 -3.63
C LEU A 486 12.05 -11.86 -4.52
N ASN A 487 12.44 -10.60 -4.27
CA ASN A 487 13.59 -10.02 -4.99
C ASN A 487 14.90 -10.75 -4.69
N LEU A 488 15.07 -11.27 -3.46
CA LEU A 488 16.32 -11.87 -3.00
C LEU A 488 16.41 -13.38 -3.26
N VAL A 489 15.29 -14.10 -3.06
CA VAL A 489 15.29 -15.57 -2.97
C VAL A 489 14.23 -16.21 -3.88
N ALA A 490 13.71 -15.46 -4.87
CA ALA A 490 12.70 -16.02 -5.77
C ALA A 490 13.24 -17.26 -6.50
N ARG A 491 12.33 -18.23 -6.64
CA ARG A 491 12.54 -19.37 -7.53
C ARG A 491 12.56 -18.90 -8.98
N THR A 492 13.17 -19.70 -9.85
CA THR A 492 13.05 -19.50 -11.29
C THR A 492 11.61 -19.68 -11.72
N ALA A 493 11.03 -18.63 -12.31
CA ALA A 493 9.71 -18.66 -12.91
C ALA A 493 9.86 -18.61 -14.43
N LEU A 494 9.60 -19.73 -15.10
CA LEU A 494 9.67 -19.80 -16.55
C LEU A 494 8.52 -19.04 -17.21
N SER A 495 8.77 -18.54 -18.42
CA SER A 495 7.70 -17.97 -19.25
C SER A 495 6.70 -19.05 -19.63
N ARG A 496 5.41 -18.79 -19.46
CA ARG A 496 4.30 -19.70 -19.82
C ARG A 496 4.08 -19.85 -21.32
N GLU A 497 4.62 -18.91 -22.10
CA GLU A 497 4.63 -18.92 -23.55
C GLU A 497 6.07 -18.94 -24.05
N ALA A 498 6.27 -18.86 -25.37
CA ALA A 498 7.61 -18.74 -25.94
C ALA A 498 8.38 -17.58 -25.29
N ASN A 499 9.54 -17.89 -24.74
CA ASN A 499 10.37 -16.91 -24.05
C ASN A 499 10.79 -15.79 -25.01
N SER A 500 10.58 -14.55 -24.58
CA SER A 500 10.95 -13.35 -25.33
C SER A 500 11.30 -12.20 -24.37
N PRO A 501 11.82 -11.07 -24.85
CA PRO A 501 12.12 -9.92 -24.01
C PRO A 501 10.91 -9.35 -23.25
N THR A 502 9.69 -9.43 -23.82
CA THR A 502 8.47 -8.99 -23.15
C THR A 502 7.85 -10.09 -22.29
N ARG A 503 8.30 -11.34 -22.47
CA ARG A 503 7.88 -12.54 -21.72
C ARG A 503 9.10 -13.32 -21.20
N PRO A 504 9.98 -12.70 -20.40
CA PRO A 504 11.20 -13.32 -19.90
C PRO A 504 10.91 -14.33 -18.79
N ASP A 505 11.85 -15.24 -18.59
CA ASP A 505 11.96 -15.97 -17.33
C ASP A 505 12.32 -15.00 -16.21
N ARG A 506 12.00 -15.32 -14.96
CA ARG A 506 12.26 -14.45 -13.81
C ARG A 506 13.04 -15.17 -12.74
N ILE A 507 14.04 -14.49 -12.17
CA ILE A 507 14.86 -14.98 -11.05
C ILE A 507 15.02 -13.90 -9.99
N GLY A 508 15.41 -14.31 -8.76
CA GLY A 508 15.82 -13.40 -7.70
C GLY A 508 17.29 -12.98 -7.82
N ASN A 509 17.69 -12.01 -6.97
CA ASN A 509 19.08 -11.57 -6.85
C ASN A 509 19.43 -11.33 -5.37
N PRO A 510 20.16 -12.25 -4.71
CA PRO A 510 20.54 -12.10 -3.31
C PRO A 510 21.60 -11.00 -3.07
N GLY A 511 22.24 -10.49 -4.12
CA GLY A 511 23.26 -9.43 -4.04
C GLY A 511 22.69 -8.00 -3.92
N LEU A 512 21.36 -7.84 -3.88
CA LEU A 512 20.74 -6.53 -3.83
C LEU A 512 21.05 -5.77 -2.54
N LYS A 513 21.31 -4.47 -2.71
CA LYS A 513 21.37 -3.47 -1.64
C LYS A 513 20.02 -2.80 -1.46
N PRO A 514 19.68 -2.31 -0.25
CA PRO A 514 18.54 -1.43 -0.05
C PRO A 514 18.69 -0.12 -0.85
N GLU A 515 17.59 0.36 -1.42
CA GLU A 515 17.55 1.73 -1.94
C GLU A 515 17.55 2.71 -0.77
N LEU A 516 18.39 3.74 -0.82
CA LEU A 516 18.46 4.80 0.19
C LEU A 516 18.00 6.11 -0.42
N ALA A 517 17.23 6.90 0.32
CA ALA A 517 16.79 8.21 -0.15
C ALA A 517 17.03 9.29 0.91
N THR A 518 17.74 10.34 0.53
CA THR A 518 17.80 11.59 1.31
C THR A 518 16.80 12.57 0.74
N GLY A 519 15.96 13.13 1.57
CA GLY A 519 14.83 13.93 1.15
C GLY A 519 14.59 15.19 1.94
N ILE A 520 14.09 16.20 1.23
CA ILE A 520 13.63 17.48 1.77
C ILE A 520 12.17 17.63 1.40
N ASP A 521 11.34 18.07 2.36
CA ASP A 521 9.96 18.48 2.17
C ASP A 521 9.75 19.86 2.79
N ILE A 522 9.03 20.74 2.10
CA ILE A 522 8.60 22.05 2.61
C ILE A 522 7.12 22.20 2.27
N ALA A 523 6.29 22.36 3.30
CA ALA A 523 4.85 22.53 3.15
C ALA A 523 4.39 23.83 3.79
N VAL A 524 3.58 24.60 3.07
CA VAL A 524 2.84 25.75 3.58
C VAL A 524 1.39 25.33 3.78
N GLU A 525 0.87 25.53 4.97
CA GLU A 525 -0.51 25.19 5.33
C GLU A 525 -1.25 26.41 5.86
N ARG A 526 -2.36 26.73 5.23
CA ARG A 526 -3.31 27.75 5.68
C ARG A 526 -4.59 27.09 6.15
N TYR A 527 -4.92 27.28 7.41
CA TYR A 527 -6.12 26.72 8.03
C TYR A 527 -7.26 27.74 8.02
N LEU A 528 -8.33 27.38 7.34
CA LEU A 528 -9.57 28.16 7.31
C LEU A 528 -10.44 27.86 8.55
N ALA A 529 -11.42 28.70 8.82
CA ALA A 529 -12.42 28.44 9.84
C ALA A 529 -13.17 27.11 9.54
N GLU A 530 -13.80 26.52 10.56
CA GLU A 530 -14.63 25.31 10.43
C GLU A 530 -13.96 24.11 9.74
N GLY A 531 -12.65 23.91 9.94
CA GLY A 531 -11.94 22.71 9.48
C GLY A 531 -11.53 22.71 8.00
N GLY A 532 -11.45 23.87 7.33
CA GLY A 532 -10.88 24.00 5.99
C GLY A 532 -9.36 24.06 6.02
N VAL A 533 -8.69 23.61 4.93
CA VAL A 533 -7.25 23.73 4.74
C VAL A 533 -6.88 23.92 3.28
N LEU A 534 -5.92 24.80 3.04
CA LEU A 534 -5.19 24.96 1.79
C LEU A 534 -3.74 24.62 2.09
N SER A 535 -3.13 23.74 1.29
CA SER A 535 -1.76 23.30 1.49
C SER A 535 -1.01 23.19 0.17
N ALA A 536 0.24 23.64 0.18
CA ALA A 536 1.20 23.43 -0.91
C ALA A 536 2.45 22.77 -0.31
N ASN A 537 2.86 21.63 -0.87
CA ASN A 537 4.04 20.90 -0.45
C ASN A 537 4.98 20.68 -1.62
N VAL A 538 6.23 21.08 -1.47
CA VAL A 538 7.33 20.80 -2.40
C VAL A 538 8.23 19.76 -1.78
N PHE A 539 8.61 18.76 -2.55
CA PHE A 539 9.53 17.73 -2.09
C PHE A 539 10.62 17.40 -3.12
N ARG A 540 11.75 16.92 -2.63
CA ARG A 540 12.81 16.31 -3.43
C ARG A 540 13.41 15.13 -2.69
N ARG A 541 13.71 14.05 -3.44
CA ARG A 541 14.39 12.83 -2.95
C ARG A 541 15.54 12.52 -3.90
N ASN A 542 16.73 12.36 -3.34
CA ASN A 542 17.86 11.77 -4.05
C ASN A 542 17.96 10.32 -3.59
N ILE A 543 17.81 9.40 -4.52
CA ILE A 543 17.73 7.94 -4.27
C ILE A 543 19.02 7.32 -4.80
N SER A 544 19.69 6.50 -4.00
CA SER A 544 20.82 5.68 -4.41
C SER A 544 20.47 4.19 -4.40
N ASP A 545 21.22 3.40 -5.18
CA ASP A 545 21.04 1.96 -5.33
C ASP A 545 19.61 1.56 -5.79
N LEU A 546 19.01 2.32 -6.71
CA LEU A 546 17.66 2.07 -7.26
C LEU A 546 17.52 0.64 -7.76
N ILE A 547 16.49 -0.08 -7.33
CA ILE A 547 16.21 -1.46 -7.75
C ILE A 547 15.23 -1.46 -8.91
N ARG A 548 15.63 -2.06 -10.05
CA ARG A 548 14.80 -2.31 -11.22
C ARG A 548 14.89 -3.74 -11.68
N TYR A 549 13.82 -4.25 -12.30
CA TYR A 549 13.88 -5.47 -13.08
C TYR A 549 14.47 -5.17 -14.44
N VAL A 550 15.59 -5.81 -14.72
CA VAL A 550 16.32 -5.72 -16.00
C VAL A 550 16.21 -7.07 -16.69
N THR A 551 15.75 -7.06 -17.94
CA THR A 551 15.75 -8.25 -18.80
C THR A 551 17.01 -8.25 -19.63
N SER A 552 17.75 -9.35 -19.56
CA SER A 552 18.98 -9.58 -20.35
C SER A 552 18.88 -10.92 -21.08
N GLU A 553 19.59 -11.00 -22.19
CA GLU A 553 19.81 -12.25 -22.92
C GLU A 553 20.87 -13.07 -22.20
N ARG A 554 20.60 -14.38 -21.98
CA ARG A 554 21.50 -15.30 -21.29
C ARG A 554 21.54 -16.65 -21.99
N TYR A 555 22.70 -17.29 -21.93
CA TYR A 555 22.98 -18.65 -22.44
C TYR A 555 23.45 -19.59 -21.32
N ASP A 556 23.71 -19.07 -20.14
CA ASP A 556 24.28 -19.73 -18.97
C ASP A 556 23.20 -20.14 -17.93
N THR A 557 21.95 -20.25 -18.36
CA THR A 557 20.84 -20.60 -17.45
C THR A 557 20.88 -22.09 -17.11
N VAL A 558 20.71 -22.45 -15.84
CA VAL A 558 20.75 -23.82 -15.34
C VAL A 558 19.60 -24.66 -15.91
N TRP A 559 18.44 -24.04 -16.16
CA TRP A 559 17.22 -24.69 -16.68
C TRP A 559 17.19 -24.81 -18.22
N ALA A 560 18.11 -24.18 -18.95
CA ALA A 560 18.21 -24.27 -20.40
C ALA A 560 19.67 -24.04 -20.84
N PRO A 561 20.61 -24.93 -20.48
CA PRO A 561 22.06 -24.75 -20.75
C PRO A 561 22.31 -24.60 -22.23
N GLY A 562 23.10 -23.59 -22.64
CA GLY A 562 23.48 -23.33 -24.03
C GLY A 562 22.35 -22.82 -24.94
N GLN A 563 21.14 -22.69 -24.42
CA GLN A 563 20.00 -22.09 -25.15
C GLN A 563 19.88 -20.60 -24.86
N ARG A 564 19.47 -19.84 -25.86
CA ARG A 564 19.15 -18.44 -25.71
C ARG A 564 17.91 -18.26 -24.86
N ARG A 565 18.03 -17.54 -23.73
CA ARG A 565 16.89 -17.18 -22.86
C ARG A 565 16.94 -15.71 -22.52
N PHE A 566 15.79 -15.05 -22.52
CA PHE A 566 15.60 -13.73 -21.92
C PHE A 566 15.23 -13.92 -20.46
N VAL A 567 16.03 -13.35 -19.57
CA VAL A 567 15.88 -13.50 -18.12
C VAL A 567 15.75 -12.14 -17.47
N SER A 568 14.70 -11.93 -16.72
CA SER A 568 14.44 -10.70 -15.94
C SER A 568 14.82 -10.92 -14.48
N SER A 569 15.74 -10.13 -13.97
CA SER A 569 16.16 -10.15 -12.56
C SER A 569 16.16 -8.73 -11.97
N PRO A 570 15.89 -8.57 -10.66
CA PRO A 570 16.04 -7.29 -9.99
C PRO A 570 17.52 -6.94 -9.82
N GLN A 571 17.88 -5.69 -10.14
CA GLN A 571 19.27 -5.20 -10.07
C GLN A 571 19.29 -3.79 -9.49
N ASN A 572 20.36 -3.42 -8.79
CA ASN A 572 20.64 -2.03 -8.44
C ASN A 572 21.19 -1.33 -9.69
N VAL A 573 20.40 -0.42 -10.28
CA VAL A 573 20.70 0.21 -11.58
C VAL A 573 21.24 1.64 -11.46
N GLY A 574 21.73 2.02 -10.27
CA GLY A 574 22.33 3.33 -10.01
C GLY A 574 21.43 4.29 -9.26
N ASP A 575 21.61 5.59 -9.50
CA ASP A 575 21.00 6.67 -8.74
C ASP A 575 19.81 7.31 -9.46
N ALA A 576 18.89 7.87 -8.67
CA ALA A 576 17.72 8.56 -9.20
C ALA A 576 17.36 9.80 -8.36
N ILE A 577 16.69 10.74 -9.02
CA ILE A 577 16.10 11.91 -8.37
C ILE A 577 14.61 11.90 -8.62
N THR A 578 13.80 12.19 -7.60
CA THR A 578 12.39 12.51 -7.76
C THR A 578 12.04 13.76 -6.98
N GLN A 579 11.18 14.59 -7.55
CA GLN A 579 10.72 15.85 -6.97
C GLN A 579 9.29 16.13 -7.39
N GLY A 580 8.60 17.00 -6.66
CA GLY A 580 7.23 17.34 -7.02
C GLY A 580 6.65 18.48 -6.21
N LEU A 581 5.50 18.94 -6.68
CA LEU A 581 4.61 19.90 -6.04
C LEU A 581 3.27 19.21 -5.80
N GLU A 582 2.80 19.21 -4.55
CA GLU A 582 1.51 18.67 -4.15
C GLU A 582 0.65 19.81 -3.61
N LEU A 583 -0.50 20.05 -4.22
CA LEU A 583 -1.48 21.06 -3.82
C LEU A 583 -2.71 20.34 -3.26
N GLU A 584 -3.22 20.84 -2.14
CA GLU A 584 -4.41 20.34 -1.47
C GLU A 584 -5.32 21.49 -1.10
N ALA A 585 -6.60 21.35 -1.39
CA ALA A 585 -7.64 22.28 -0.96
C ALA A 585 -8.85 21.49 -0.44
N LYS A 586 -9.21 21.75 0.80
CA LYS A 586 -10.38 21.17 1.47
C LYS A 586 -11.11 22.30 2.23
N PHE A 587 -12.33 22.61 1.81
CA PHE A 587 -13.10 23.68 2.42
C PHE A 587 -14.57 23.58 2.03
N ARG A 588 -15.44 24.29 2.75
CA ARG A 588 -16.80 24.57 2.27
C ARG A 588 -16.80 25.80 1.37
N LEU A 589 -17.54 25.73 0.28
CA LEU A 589 -17.57 26.81 -0.71
C LEU A 589 -17.99 28.15 -0.11
N ASN A 590 -18.93 28.15 0.84
CA ASN A 590 -19.37 29.36 1.56
C ASN A 590 -18.33 29.94 2.54
N GLN A 591 -17.19 29.25 2.79
CA GLN A 591 -16.06 29.85 3.52
C GLN A 591 -15.24 30.81 2.66
N VAL A 592 -15.32 30.65 1.33
CA VAL A 592 -14.60 31.48 0.35
C VAL A 592 -15.56 32.49 -0.30
N TRP A 593 -16.78 32.07 -0.59
CA TRP A 593 -17.87 32.91 -1.11
C TRP A 593 -19.06 32.79 -0.21
N SER A 594 -19.38 33.85 0.54
CA SER A 594 -20.45 33.88 1.55
C SER A 594 -21.82 33.47 1.01
N ASP A 595 -22.14 33.84 -0.23
CA ASP A 595 -23.40 33.57 -0.89
C ASP A 595 -23.51 32.22 -1.58
N ALA A 596 -22.39 31.47 -1.63
CA ALA A 596 -22.36 30.15 -2.27
C ALA A 596 -23.09 29.10 -1.40
N PRO A 597 -23.65 28.06 -2.04
CA PRO A 597 -24.20 26.93 -1.30
C PRO A 597 -23.11 26.23 -0.49
N ALA A 598 -23.49 25.61 0.62
CA ALA A 598 -22.56 24.89 1.50
C ALA A 598 -22.11 23.53 0.87
N VAL A 599 -21.34 23.62 -0.20
CA VAL A 599 -20.71 22.47 -0.86
C VAL A 599 -19.38 22.19 -0.19
N ASP A 600 -19.19 20.97 0.31
CA ASP A 600 -17.88 20.49 0.77
C ASP A 600 -17.01 20.20 -0.46
N VAL A 601 -15.92 20.94 -0.65
CA VAL A 601 -14.98 20.81 -1.79
C VAL A 601 -13.70 20.11 -1.33
N ARG A 602 -13.22 19.16 -2.12
CA ARG A 602 -11.94 18.50 -1.96
C ARG A 602 -11.20 18.49 -3.30
N SER A 603 -10.00 19.01 -3.31
CA SER A 603 -9.16 19.05 -4.51
C SER A 603 -7.73 18.70 -4.15
N ASN A 604 -7.14 17.82 -4.96
CA ASN A 604 -5.73 17.47 -4.85
C ASN A 604 -5.13 17.48 -6.26
N LEU A 605 -4.04 18.21 -6.41
CA LEU A 605 -3.31 18.30 -7.66
C LEU A 605 -1.82 18.10 -7.35
N SER A 606 -1.20 17.12 -7.99
CA SER A 606 0.21 16.83 -7.77
C SER A 606 0.95 16.73 -9.09
N PHE A 607 2.12 17.34 -9.15
CA PHE A 607 3.04 17.32 -10.28
C PHE A 607 4.32 16.61 -9.86
N PHE A 608 4.81 15.68 -10.70
CA PHE A 608 5.98 14.87 -10.41
C PHE A 608 6.98 14.91 -11.56
N GLY A 609 8.25 15.04 -11.22
CA GLY A 609 9.37 14.86 -12.12
C GLY A 609 10.41 13.92 -11.51
N SER A 610 10.90 12.98 -12.30
CA SER A 610 11.99 12.10 -11.87
C SER A 610 12.96 11.80 -13.00
N LYS A 611 14.17 11.42 -12.62
CA LYS A 611 15.26 11.05 -13.54
C LYS A 611 16.08 9.94 -12.89
N VAL A 612 16.32 8.85 -13.63
CA VAL A 612 17.32 7.82 -13.30
C VAL A 612 18.62 8.20 -14.00
N LEU A 613 19.69 8.42 -13.23
CA LEU A 613 20.89 9.07 -13.74
C LEU A 613 21.68 8.18 -14.69
N ASP A 614 21.71 6.87 -14.41
CA ASP A 614 22.48 5.88 -15.15
C ASP A 614 21.73 5.25 -16.34
N VAL A 615 20.52 5.74 -16.65
CA VAL A 615 19.79 5.37 -17.86
C VAL A 615 19.78 6.56 -18.82
N MET A 616 20.48 6.44 -19.92
CA MET A 616 20.62 7.54 -20.89
C MET A 616 19.36 7.72 -21.75
N GLY A 617 19.11 8.96 -22.20
CA GLY A 617 18.04 9.31 -23.13
C GLY A 617 16.76 9.83 -22.48
N PRO A 618 15.72 10.13 -23.29
CA PRO A 618 14.47 10.70 -22.81
C PRO A 618 13.62 9.68 -22.06
N ASN A 619 12.70 10.18 -21.20
CA ASN A 619 11.77 9.37 -20.41
C ASN A 619 12.42 8.42 -19.42
N ASN A 620 13.67 8.65 -19.02
CA ASN A 620 14.41 7.86 -18.02
C ASN A 620 13.96 8.17 -16.58
N ARG A 621 12.64 8.13 -16.35
CA ARG A 621 12.00 8.42 -15.07
C ARG A 621 11.89 7.19 -14.18
N LEU A 622 11.50 7.39 -12.92
CA LEU A 622 11.12 6.29 -12.03
C LEU A 622 9.91 5.51 -12.58
N ASP A 623 9.91 4.20 -12.37
CA ASP A 623 8.87 3.33 -12.89
C ASP A 623 7.51 3.72 -12.34
N GLN A 624 6.53 3.77 -13.25
CA GLN A 624 5.12 3.95 -12.94
C GLN A 624 4.77 5.30 -12.29
N GLN A 625 5.67 6.30 -12.34
CA GLN A 625 5.39 7.64 -11.87
C GLN A 625 4.80 8.50 -13.01
N PRO A 626 3.51 8.90 -12.92
CA PRO A 626 2.93 9.85 -13.87
C PRO A 626 3.53 11.24 -13.69
N ASN A 627 3.38 12.12 -14.68
CA ASN A 627 3.80 13.53 -14.55
C ASN A 627 2.88 14.31 -13.60
N MET A 628 1.61 13.91 -13.54
CA MET A 628 0.57 14.61 -12.80
C MET A 628 -0.46 13.61 -12.27
N THR A 629 -1.03 13.92 -11.13
CA THR A 629 -2.28 13.31 -10.66
C THR A 629 -3.22 14.42 -10.23
N ALA A 630 -4.51 14.28 -10.56
CA ALA A 630 -5.53 15.23 -10.16
C ALA A 630 -6.74 14.49 -9.58
N ASN A 631 -7.27 15.03 -8.51
CA ASN A 631 -8.45 14.50 -7.85
C ASN A 631 -9.33 15.67 -7.40
N PHE A 632 -10.58 15.72 -7.87
CA PHE A 632 -11.56 16.74 -7.55
C PHE A 632 -12.83 16.07 -7.08
N GLY A 633 -13.31 16.44 -5.89
CA GLY A 633 -14.53 15.91 -5.32
C GLY A 633 -15.35 16.98 -4.62
N GLY A 634 -16.65 16.74 -4.52
CA GLY A 634 -17.54 17.62 -3.79
C GLY A 634 -18.79 16.91 -3.31
N ASP A 635 -19.34 17.39 -2.18
CA ASP A 635 -20.57 16.89 -1.58
C ASP A 635 -21.50 18.05 -1.29
N TYR A 636 -22.76 17.89 -1.64
CA TYR A 636 -23.80 18.88 -1.39
C TYR A 636 -25.01 18.24 -0.72
N ARG A 637 -25.32 18.69 0.48
CA ARG A 637 -26.54 18.32 1.18
C ARG A 637 -27.64 19.28 0.81
N ILE A 638 -28.68 18.78 0.14
CA ILE A 638 -29.87 19.55 -0.25
C ILE A 638 -30.70 19.87 1.02
N ARG A 639 -30.93 21.15 1.28
CA ARG A 639 -31.64 21.57 2.53
C ARG A 639 -33.10 21.20 2.54
N ALA A 640 -33.76 21.18 1.37
CA ALA A 640 -35.18 20.95 1.22
C ALA A 640 -35.61 19.48 1.36
N ILE A 641 -34.69 18.53 1.13
CA ILE A 641 -34.96 17.10 1.15
C ILE A 641 -33.80 16.35 1.82
N PRO A 642 -34.02 15.16 2.38
CA PRO A 642 -32.96 14.39 3.06
C PRO A 642 -31.98 13.72 2.09
N LEU A 643 -31.55 14.42 1.04
CA LEU A 643 -30.67 13.94 -0.01
C LEU A 643 -29.32 14.65 0.05
N THR A 644 -28.25 13.87 0.05
CA THR A 644 -26.88 14.34 -0.20
C THR A 644 -26.43 13.80 -1.55
N LEU A 645 -25.95 14.68 -2.42
CA LEU A 645 -25.32 14.33 -3.69
C LEU A 645 -23.82 14.56 -3.58
N GLY A 646 -23.04 13.67 -4.17
CA GLY A 646 -21.60 13.86 -4.23
C GLY A 646 -21.00 13.22 -5.46
N GLY A 647 -19.78 13.63 -5.76
CA GLY A 647 -19.04 13.09 -6.89
C GLY A 647 -17.55 13.33 -6.75
N ASN A 648 -16.80 12.58 -7.53
CA ASN A 648 -15.35 12.63 -7.58
C ASN A 648 -14.84 12.35 -8.99
N VAL A 649 -13.80 13.07 -9.40
CA VAL A 649 -13.07 12.85 -10.66
C VAL A 649 -11.60 12.63 -10.32
N ASN A 650 -11.07 11.48 -10.72
CA ASN A 650 -9.65 11.16 -10.59
C ASN A 650 -9.02 11.07 -11.99
N MET A 651 -7.88 11.71 -12.19
CA MET A 651 -7.21 11.82 -13.49
C MET A 651 -5.70 11.61 -13.35
N ASN A 652 -5.16 10.74 -14.21
CA ASN A 652 -3.71 10.59 -14.42
C ASN A 652 -3.47 10.60 -15.93
N PRO A 653 -2.60 11.46 -16.47
CA PRO A 653 -2.23 11.42 -17.88
C PRO A 653 -1.43 10.15 -18.20
N ASP A 654 -1.32 9.85 -19.48
CA ASP A 654 -0.42 8.81 -19.97
C ASP A 654 1.04 9.20 -19.82
N TYR A 655 1.90 8.20 -19.80
CA TYR A 655 3.34 8.39 -19.73
C TYR A 655 4.13 7.18 -20.21
N THR A 656 5.33 7.44 -20.71
CA THR A 656 6.32 6.42 -21.06
C THR A 656 7.48 6.48 -20.08
N THR A 657 7.99 5.31 -19.70
CA THR A 657 9.19 5.15 -18.87
C THR A 657 10.22 4.35 -19.62
N ARG A 658 11.42 4.90 -19.77
CA ARG A 658 12.59 4.18 -20.22
C ARG A 658 13.25 3.47 -19.05
N ARG A 659 13.18 2.13 -19.01
CA ARG A 659 13.69 1.31 -17.91
C ARG A 659 15.18 1.04 -18.02
N THR A 660 15.60 0.72 -19.25
CA THR A 660 17.01 0.56 -19.64
C THR A 660 17.20 1.22 -21.00
N GLU A 661 18.39 1.18 -21.57
CA GLU A 661 18.63 1.69 -22.92
C GLU A 661 17.79 0.98 -23.98
N GLN A 662 17.41 -0.28 -23.72
CA GLN A 662 16.69 -1.15 -24.64
C GLN A 662 15.24 -1.40 -24.26
N GLN A 663 14.76 -0.93 -23.09
CA GLN A 663 13.44 -1.29 -22.56
C GLN A 663 12.61 -0.06 -22.20
N TRP A 664 11.35 -0.06 -22.65
CA TRP A 664 10.36 0.97 -22.34
C TRP A 664 9.07 0.34 -21.83
N ALA A 665 8.36 1.11 -21.03
CA ALA A 665 7.00 0.78 -20.59
C ALA A 665 6.09 1.99 -20.81
N TYR A 666 4.90 1.74 -21.33
CA TYR A 666 3.85 2.73 -21.54
C TYR A 666 2.69 2.47 -20.58
N GLN A 667 2.11 3.53 -20.06
CA GLN A 667 0.89 3.52 -19.25
C GLN A 667 -0.07 4.55 -19.84
N GLY A 668 -1.25 4.10 -20.25
CA GLY A 668 -2.30 4.97 -20.77
C GLY A 668 -2.90 5.90 -19.73
N SER A 669 -3.57 6.93 -20.19
CA SER A 669 -4.28 7.88 -19.34
C SER A 669 -5.40 7.20 -18.57
N LYS A 670 -5.62 7.64 -17.32
CA LYS A 670 -6.67 7.19 -16.44
C LYS A 670 -7.60 8.36 -16.10
N ARG A 671 -8.90 8.19 -16.34
CA ARG A 671 -9.93 9.11 -15.88
C ARG A 671 -11.08 8.31 -15.31
N VAL A 672 -11.36 8.49 -14.04
CA VAL A 672 -12.46 7.83 -13.33
C VAL A 672 -13.39 8.91 -12.80
N VAL A 673 -14.67 8.78 -13.09
CA VAL A 673 -15.74 9.66 -12.59
C VAL A 673 -16.67 8.82 -11.76
N ASP A 674 -16.81 9.15 -10.48
CA ASP A 674 -17.71 8.49 -9.55
C ASP A 674 -18.76 9.51 -9.06
N VAL A 675 -20.03 9.08 -8.95
CA VAL A 675 -21.11 9.90 -8.42
C VAL A 675 -21.94 9.09 -7.44
N TYR A 676 -22.54 9.75 -6.44
CA TYR A 676 -23.43 9.08 -5.52
C TYR A 676 -24.58 9.98 -5.05
N GLY A 677 -25.68 9.34 -4.66
CA GLY A 677 -26.78 9.93 -3.92
C GLY A 677 -27.00 9.16 -2.61
N LEU A 678 -27.11 9.88 -1.50
CA LEU A 678 -27.44 9.34 -0.18
C LEU A 678 -28.77 9.90 0.29
N TRP A 679 -29.80 9.07 0.32
CA TRP A 679 -31.10 9.40 0.86
C TRP A 679 -31.24 8.92 2.30
N ARG A 680 -31.57 9.80 3.23
CA ARG A 680 -31.80 9.47 4.64
C ARG A 680 -33.28 9.36 4.95
N PHE A 681 -33.77 8.16 5.20
CA PHE A 681 -35.15 7.93 5.63
C PHE A 681 -35.37 8.35 7.09
N SER A 682 -34.36 8.10 7.94
CA SER A 682 -34.32 8.44 9.34
C SER A 682 -32.87 8.69 9.80
N PRO A 683 -32.63 9.15 11.05
CA PRO A 683 -31.26 9.18 11.61
C PRO A 683 -30.58 7.81 11.66
N ALA A 684 -31.37 6.71 11.66
CA ALA A 684 -30.88 5.35 11.75
C ALA A 684 -30.84 4.61 10.40
N THR A 685 -31.50 5.11 9.34
CA THR A 685 -31.63 4.36 8.08
C THR A 685 -31.38 5.26 6.88
N ALA A 686 -30.49 4.83 5.99
CA ALA A 686 -30.18 5.54 4.75
C ALA A 686 -30.01 4.56 3.58
N LEU A 687 -30.33 5.03 2.37
CA LEU A 687 -30.07 4.34 1.11
C LEU A 687 -29.03 5.13 0.32
N ARG A 688 -27.96 4.47 -0.09
CA ARG A 688 -26.93 5.03 -0.96
C ARG A 688 -26.97 4.33 -2.31
N VAL A 689 -26.96 5.14 -3.36
CA VAL A 689 -26.77 4.68 -4.74
C VAL A 689 -25.47 5.32 -5.23
N THR A 690 -24.53 4.50 -5.69
CA THR A 690 -23.23 4.93 -6.22
C THR A 690 -23.07 4.42 -7.64
N VAL A 691 -22.61 5.26 -8.53
CA VAL A 691 -22.17 4.87 -9.88
C VAL A 691 -20.67 5.17 -9.96
N SER A 692 -19.86 4.11 -9.95
CA SER A 692 -18.41 4.21 -10.10
C SER A 692 -18.03 4.02 -11.56
N ASN A 693 -16.99 4.74 -12.01
CA ASN A 693 -16.53 4.75 -13.37
C ASN A 693 -17.66 5.10 -14.37
N LEU A 694 -18.39 6.20 -14.10
CA LEU A 694 -19.57 6.65 -14.88
C LEU A 694 -19.30 6.75 -16.37
N THR A 695 -18.07 7.08 -16.76
CA THR A 695 -17.63 7.18 -18.16
C THR A 695 -16.48 6.22 -18.42
N PRO A 696 -16.75 4.91 -18.52
CA PRO A 696 -15.69 3.92 -18.68
C PRO A 696 -14.87 4.16 -19.93
N ARG A 697 -13.56 3.95 -19.84
CA ARG A 697 -12.61 4.04 -20.94
C ARG A 697 -11.71 2.81 -20.93
N GLU A 698 -11.32 2.39 -22.11
CA GLU A 698 -10.28 1.37 -22.25
C GLU A 698 -8.97 1.87 -21.66
N TYR A 699 -8.19 0.94 -21.10
CA TYR A 699 -6.93 1.23 -20.46
C TYR A 699 -5.79 0.53 -21.18
N LEU A 700 -4.92 1.32 -21.80
CA LEU A 700 -3.80 0.85 -22.58
C LEU A 700 -2.54 0.75 -21.74
N THR A 701 -1.82 -0.37 -21.85
CA THR A 701 -0.47 -0.55 -21.30
C THR A 701 0.43 -1.14 -22.39
N GLY A 702 1.73 -0.80 -22.35
CA GLY A 702 2.67 -1.28 -23.35
C GLY A 702 4.04 -1.59 -22.76
N THR A 703 4.74 -2.52 -23.41
CA THR A 703 6.16 -2.79 -23.18
C THR A 703 6.86 -2.88 -24.53
N THR A 704 8.05 -2.30 -24.62
CA THR A 704 8.88 -2.34 -25.83
C THR A 704 10.28 -2.72 -25.46
N HIS A 705 10.89 -3.59 -26.27
CA HIS A 705 12.31 -3.91 -26.22
C HIS A 705 12.92 -3.73 -27.61
N ILE A 706 14.00 -2.98 -27.72
CA ILE A 706 14.72 -2.75 -28.97
C ILE A 706 16.22 -2.89 -28.69
N GLY A 707 16.90 -3.77 -29.39
CA GLY A 707 18.36 -3.93 -29.28
C GLY A 707 18.85 -5.24 -29.91
N ASN A 708 20.12 -5.26 -30.29
CA ASN A 708 20.81 -6.42 -30.86
C ASN A 708 20.08 -7.06 -32.08
N GLY A 709 19.61 -6.20 -32.99
CA GLY A 709 18.87 -6.69 -34.19
C GLY A 709 17.50 -7.27 -33.88
N PHE A 710 16.98 -7.08 -32.67
CA PHE A 710 15.67 -7.52 -32.23
C PHE A 710 14.80 -6.36 -31.75
N SER A 711 13.52 -6.36 -32.13
CA SER A 711 12.51 -5.42 -31.64
C SER A 711 11.25 -6.20 -31.28
N GLU A 712 10.68 -5.93 -30.10
CA GLU A 712 9.38 -6.47 -29.71
C GLU A 712 8.58 -5.39 -28.93
N THR A 713 7.34 -5.16 -29.37
CA THR A 713 6.40 -4.28 -28.69
C THR A 713 5.11 -5.03 -28.42
N ALA A 714 4.70 -5.09 -27.16
CA ALA A 714 3.43 -5.66 -26.74
C ALA A 714 2.56 -4.57 -26.12
N ASN A 715 1.40 -4.33 -26.72
CA ASN A 715 0.40 -3.36 -26.27
C ASN A 715 -0.88 -4.08 -25.84
N THR A 716 -1.28 -3.90 -24.59
CA THR A 716 -2.50 -4.49 -24.02
C THR A 716 -3.55 -3.42 -23.80
N ASN A 717 -4.70 -3.61 -24.43
CA ASN A 717 -5.89 -2.79 -24.22
C ASN A 717 -6.88 -3.55 -23.33
N THR A 718 -7.23 -2.99 -22.18
CA THR A 718 -8.15 -3.58 -21.19
C THR A 718 -9.44 -2.79 -21.17
N ARG A 719 -10.56 -3.48 -21.41
CA ARG A 719 -11.89 -2.92 -21.33
C ARG A 719 -12.33 -2.72 -19.87
N ASN A 720 -13.04 -1.63 -19.61
CA ASN A 720 -13.60 -1.31 -18.30
C ASN A 720 -15.09 -1.03 -18.41
N TRP A 721 -15.81 -1.18 -17.29
CA TRP A 721 -17.27 -1.00 -17.23
C TRP A 721 -17.66 -0.03 -16.11
N GLN A 722 -18.89 0.41 -16.15
CA GLN A 722 -19.54 1.08 -15.02
C GLN A 722 -19.87 0.04 -13.95
N ASN A 723 -19.77 0.48 -12.69
CA ASN A 723 -20.25 -0.30 -11.55
C ASN A 723 -21.33 0.50 -10.82
N VAL A 724 -22.55 -0.03 -10.77
CA VAL A 724 -23.70 0.58 -10.09
C VAL A 724 -23.94 -0.17 -8.79
N GLN A 725 -23.83 0.50 -7.66
CA GLN A 725 -24.02 -0.06 -6.32
C GLN A 725 -25.22 0.58 -5.62
N VAL A 726 -26.04 -0.26 -5.03
CA VAL A 726 -27.12 0.13 -4.11
C VAL A 726 -26.83 -0.42 -2.72
N ARG A 727 -26.84 0.43 -1.68
CA ARG A 727 -26.50 0.03 -0.32
C ARG A 727 -27.47 0.60 0.69
N LEU A 728 -28.02 -0.27 1.53
CA LEU A 728 -28.81 0.07 2.70
C LEU A 728 -27.88 0.15 3.92
N GLU A 729 -27.97 1.25 4.64
CA GLU A 729 -27.18 1.56 5.84
C GLU A 729 -28.13 1.71 7.04
N MET A 730 -27.93 0.92 8.09
CA MET A 730 -28.81 0.87 9.26
C MET A 730 -27.99 0.94 10.55
N LYS A 731 -28.49 1.73 11.50
CA LYS A 731 -28.05 1.71 12.90
C LYS A 731 -29.10 0.96 13.72
N ILE A 732 -28.70 -0.09 14.41
CA ILE A 732 -29.58 -1.01 15.12
C ILE A 732 -29.23 -1.13 16.60
#